data_91bf4671221231cc867c3e27fff6cefa
#
_entry.id   91bf4671221231cc867c3e27fff6cefa
#
_cell.length_a   1.000
_cell.length_b   1.000
_cell.length_c   1.000
_cell.angle_alpha   90.00
_cell.angle_beta   90.00
_cell.angle_gamma   90.00
#
_symmetry.space_group_name_H-M   'P 1'
#
loop_
_entity.id
_entity.type
_entity.pdbx_description
1 polymer ?
#
loop_
_entity_poly.entity_id
_entity_poly.type
_entity_poly.pdbx_seq_one_letter_code
_entity_poly.pdbx_strand_id
1 'polypeptide(L)'
;MKDKTHSAISGNALVAELALRLHQQDGIGLHIDVPAGVVLTTTDLPDGCHLVEETAVRFDTLEARNVIVARATFEGLQSSSGIDSDVLFERAYDLWRNEIGNNDQASGRLLALASASTNVLTIAAQRIRNGSRVFDVLHLVEAALPHLQEIEAPSIIDLFVAKYEPTKGDMAGGVIHGALESWLETRAGDALELHARVLENLSEATASLLGNAVVALAKTDYAAAVEVAGEDARSKTPLRARVGVWALGRLLLEERAPSPSIDLVIQAVFDLVEREQGELRSQAIRAAVGAMHVMAAFDSVLERLARGGDQDVLCAVATALFLKRKELGERGITQRWLDLMTSLKPEFKGAIRDLDHALAELLSNPANAPMVASTLGKWVAINGHKVSVDSETASFFDDTVRKLLPLEASWASLVTDWLLSREQAHPAALAGFLTQLNHHSCTVLRLDKGRLDELATEELLFLARRMLGYVHDRAQLTSLALSMLLSSEPEKRIYPVLRALLVDEIGYDYPGSTATACRKAAETASAGSQKEFLLMVAETIDQVANAQSSLPMLNELRPPTRLRRLFARARAKQMNESFEEASKDSIWRQVATQITIKAGRGTFSYRDANYGPSMELSSMSHSIELPRREAFDPIGNSIRHFGFRLAKRDES
;
A
#
# COMPACT_ATOMS: atom_id res chain seq x y z
N MET A 1 12.95 -64.45 34.95
CA MET A 1 12.45 -63.25 35.60
C MET A 1 13.62 -62.30 35.80
N LYS A 2 13.72 -61.28 34.99
CA LYS A 2 14.71 -60.17 35.18
C LYS A 2 13.89 -58.99 35.74
N ASP A 3 14.16 -58.68 36.99
CA ASP A 3 13.64 -57.49 37.65
C ASP A 3 14.09 -56.27 36.86
N LYS A 4 13.12 -55.59 36.22
CA LYS A 4 13.32 -54.22 35.76
C LYS A 4 13.15 -53.32 36.98
N THR A 5 14.25 -52.93 37.60
CA THR A 5 14.30 -51.82 38.53
C THR A 5 13.79 -50.57 37.79
N HIS A 6 12.50 -50.24 38.01
CA HIS A 6 12.00 -48.91 37.65
C HIS A 6 12.67 -47.90 38.57
N SER A 7 13.61 -47.11 38.06
CA SER A 7 14.05 -45.90 38.75
C SER A 7 12.81 -44.99 38.81
N ALA A 8 12.34 -44.68 40.03
CA ALA A 8 11.26 -43.72 40.22
C ALA A 8 11.75 -42.35 39.75
N ILE A 9 11.35 -41.93 38.57
CA ILE A 9 11.54 -40.57 38.11
C ILE A 9 10.61 -39.70 38.96
N SER A 10 11.08 -38.61 39.54
CA SER A 10 10.24 -37.64 40.23
C SER A 10 9.17 -37.14 39.30
N GLY A 11 7.93 -36.99 39.79
CA GLY A 11 6.81 -36.52 38.99
C GLY A 11 7.09 -35.19 38.29
N ASN A 12 7.77 -34.27 38.97
CA ASN A 12 8.22 -33.00 38.41
C ASN A 12 9.17 -33.18 37.20
N ALA A 13 10.13 -34.11 37.28
CA ALA A 13 11.07 -34.34 36.17
C ALA A 13 10.36 -34.93 34.95
N LEU A 14 9.39 -35.81 35.16
CA LEU A 14 8.61 -36.38 34.06
C LEU A 14 7.70 -35.35 33.40
N VAL A 15 7.02 -34.51 34.19
CA VAL A 15 6.18 -33.41 33.65
C VAL A 15 7.04 -32.42 32.88
N ALA A 16 8.24 -32.11 33.34
CA ALA A 16 9.19 -31.27 32.62
C ALA A 16 9.60 -31.87 31.26
N GLU A 17 9.88 -33.18 31.20
CA GLU A 17 10.16 -33.88 29.95
C GLU A 17 8.96 -33.87 29.00
N LEU A 18 7.74 -34.12 29.51
CA LEU A 18 6.50 -34.06 28.73
C LEU A 18 6.24 -32.65 28.19
N ALA A 19 6.45 -31.62 29.00
CA ALA A 19 6.31 -30.22 28.58
C ALA A 19 7.28 -29.84 27.44
N LEU A 20 8.56 -30.25 27.56
CA LEU A 20 9.56 -30.06 26.50
C LEU A 20 9.19 -30.79 25.21
N ARG A 21 8.71 -32.04 25.33
CA ARG A 21 8.26 -32.81 24.18
C ARG A 21 7.05 -32.20 23.50
N LEU A 22 6.05 -31.77 24.28
CA LEU A 22 4.86 -31.09 23.77
C LEU A 22 5.25 -29.79 23.06
N HIS A 23 6.10 -28.98 23.67
CA HIS A 23 6.63 -27.74 23.08
C HIS A 23 7.32 -27.99 21.72
N GLN A 24 8.06 -29.07 21.56
CA GLN A 24 8.70 -29.44 20.30
C GLN A 24 7.69 -29.91 19.24
N GLN A 25 6.62 -30.56 19.64
CA GLN A 25 5.59 -31.10 18.76
C GLN A 25 4.55 -30.03 18.37
N ASP A 26 4.15 -29.24 19.33
CA ASP A 26 3.13 -28.20 19.19
C ASP A 26 3.45 -27.03 20.13
N GLY A 27 3.97 -25.96 19.57
CA GLY A 27 4.38 -24.76 20.30
C GLY A 27 3.25 -24.05 21.08
N ILE A 28 1.98 -24.37 20.81
CA ILE A 28 0.80 -23.83 21.52
C ILE A 28 0.01 -24.91 22.27
N GLY A 29 0.39 -26.17 22.17
CA GLY A 29 -0.30 -27.30 22.78
C GLY A 29 -0.33 -27.22 24.30
N LEU A 30 -1.45 -27.60 24.89
CA LEU A 30 -1.67 -27.59 26.36
C LEU A 30 -1.97 -29.00 26.91
N HIS A 31 -1.93 -30.05 26.09
CA HIS A 31 -2.29 -31.40 26.46
C HIS A 31 -1.31 -32.42 25.86
N ILE A 32 -0.85 -33.36 26.66
CA ILE A 32 0.03 -34.44 26.21
C ILE A 32 -0.24 -35.75 26.97
N ASP A 33 -0.27 -36.84 26.24
CA ASP A 33 -0.47 -38.17 26.81
C ASP A 33 0.74 -38.61 27.62
N VAL A 34 0.47 -39.25 28.77
CA VAL A 34 1.51 -39.89 29.58
C VAL A 34 1.92 -41.21 28.92
N PRO A 35 3.22 -41.49 28.79
CA PRO A 35 3.70 -42.72 28.18
C PRO A 35 3.16 -43.96 28.89
N ALA A 36 2.81 -45.01 28.13
CA ALA A 36 2.28 -46.25 28.67
C ALA A 36 3.22 -46.89 29.72
N GLY A 37 2.69 -47.24 30.87
CA GLY A 37 3.42 -47.84 31.98
C GLY A 37 4.03 -46.85 32.98
N VAL A 38 3.77 -45.57 32.83
CA VAL A 38 4.11 -44.52 33.79
C VAL A 38 2.86 -44.17 34.62
N VAL A 39 3.03 -44.07 35.93
CA VAL A 39 1.94 -43.66 36.85
C VAL A 39 2.35 -42.33 37.46
N LEU A 40 1.58 -41.27 37.24
CA LEU A 40 1.70 -39.98 37.88
C LEU A 40 0.64 -39.82 38.94
N THR A 41 0.99 -39.28 40.10
CA THR A 41 0.03 -38.92 41.15
C THR A 41 -0.23 -37.42 41.14
N THR A 42 -1.41 -36.97 41.57
CA THR A 42 -1.78 -35.56 41.60
C THR A 42 -0.92 -34.74 42.57
N THR A 43 -0.27 -35.38 43.54
CA THR A 43 0.63 -34.77 44.52
C THR A 43 2.01 -34.45 43.96
N ASP A 44 2.36 -34.99 42.83
CA ASP A 44 3.70 -34.88 42.22
C ASP A 44 3.74 -33.88 41.02
N LEU A 45 2.63 -33.15 40.81
CA LEU A 45 2.50 -32.23 39.68
C LEU A 45 2.96 -30.82 40.09
N PRO A 46 3.71 -30.12 39.23
CA PRO A 46 3.99 -28.69 39.44
C PRO A 46 2.72 -27.86 39.34
N ASP A 47 2.76 -26.65 39.90
CA ASP A 47 1.67 -25.70 39.80
C ASP A 47 1.33 -25.37 38.35
N GLY A 48 0.03 -25.24 38.04
CA GLY A 48 -0.46 -24.90 36.72
C GLY A 48 -0.59 -26.08 35.76
N CYS A 49 -0.56 -27.34 36.27
CA CYS A 49 -0.92 -28.50 35.47
C CYS A 49 -1.69 -29.54 36.29
N HIS A 50 -2.50 -30.38 35.62
CA HIS A 50 -3.30 -31.44 36.24
C HIS A 50 -3.39 -32.68 35.35
N LEU A 51 -3.70 -33.80 35.98
CA LEU A 51 -3.97 -35.07 35.28
C LEU A 51 -5.38 -35.08 34.73
N VAL A 52 -5.53 -35.54 33.48
CA VAL A 52 -6.82 -35.83 32.84
C VAL A 52 -6.93 -37.33 32.67
N GLU A 53 -7.97 -37.93 33.26
CA GLU A 53 -8.27 -39.37 33.18
C GLU A 53 -7.09 -40.29 33.55
N GLU A 54 -6.18 -39.84 34.39
CA GLU A 54 -4.92 -40.52 34.77
C GLU A 54 -3.98 -40.91 33.60
N THR A 55 -4.28 -40.45 32.37
CA THR A 55 -3.60 -40.87 31.14
C THR A 55 -2.91 -39.71 30.44
N ALA A 56 -3.21 -38.45 30.80
CA ALA A 56 -2.64 -37.30 30.16
C ALA A 56 -2.36 -36.14 31.15
N VAL A 57 -1.37 -35.30 30.84
CA VAL A 57 -1.09 -34.05 31.53
C VAL A 57 -1.67 -32.91 30.72
N ARG A 58 -2.43 -32.05 31.39
CA ARG A 58 -2.94 -30.81 30.83
C ARG A 58 -2.37 -29.63 31.58
N PHE A 59 -1.87 -28.64 30.85
CA PHE A 59 -1.42 -27.35 31.38
C PHE A 59 -2.58 -26.37 31.40
N ASP A 60 -2.72 -25.59 32.48
CA ASP A 60 -3.83 -24.64 32.66
C ASP A 60 -3.74 -23.50 31.64
N THR A 61 -2.52 -23.04 31.39
CA THR A 61 -2.22 -21.94 30.47
C THR A 61 -0.91 -22.20 29.71
N LEU A 62 -0.73 -21.51 28.60
CA LEU A 62 0.53 -21.54 27.86
C LEU A 62 1.68 -21.02 28.73
N GLU A 63 1.41 -20.02 29.58
CA GLU A 63 2.37 -19.49 30.55
C GLU A 63 2.84 -20.56 31.54
N ALA A 64 1.93 -21.30 32.16
CA ALA A 64 2.29 -22.36 33.11
C ALA A 64 3.19 -23.42 32.47
N ARG A 65 2.86 -23.85 31.25
CA ARG A 65 3.71 -24.76 30.46
C ARG A 65 5.09 -24.17 30.20
N ASN A 66 5.13 -22.91 29.71
CA ASN A 66 6.38 -22.27 29.31
C ASN A 66 7.33 -22.01 30.49
N VAL A 67 6.79 -21.75 31.69
CA VAL A 67 7.59 -21.69 32.92
C VAL A 67 8.31 -23.04 33.17
N ILE A 68 7.60 -24.16 33.01
CA ILE A 68 8.16 -25.49 33.20
C ILE A 68 9.21 -25.79 32.14
N VAL A 69 8.94 -25.50 30.87
CA VAL A 69 9.87 -25.67 29.73
C VAL A 69 11.14 -24.85 29.94
N ALA A 70 11.01 -23.58 30.30
CA ALA A 70 12.15 -22.69 30.52
C ALA A 70 13.03 -23.18 31.67
N ARG A 71 12.41 -23.56 32.82
CA ARG A 71 13.13 -24.08 33.99
C ARG A 71 13.86 -25.37 33.67
N ALA A 72 13.20 -26.34 33.05
CA ALA A 72 13.80 -27.62 32.67
C ALA A 72 14.97 -27.43 31.68
N THR A 73 14.82 -26.50 30.71
CA THR A 73 15.90 -26.16 29.79
C THR A 73 17.06 -25.50 30.52
N PHE A 74 16.79 -24.56 31.45
CA PHE A 74 17.79 -23.87 32.24
C PHE A 74 18.60 -24.85 33.12
N GLU A 75 17.90 -25.73 33.86
CA GLU A 75 18.52 -26.77 34.68
C GLU A 75 19.44 -27.69 33.86
N GLY A 76 19.00 -28.04 32.65
CA GLY A 76 19.83 -28.84 31.71
C GLY A 76 21.06 -28.13 31.17
N LEU A 77 21.10 -26.78 31.23
CA LEU A 77 22.25 -25.97 30.80
C LEU A 77 23.25 -25.69 31.93
N GLN A 78 22.83 -25.84 33.21
CA GLN A 78 23.70 -25.60 34.34
C GLN A 78 24.86 -26.64 34.38
N SER A 79 26.09 -26.13 34.42
CA SER A 79 27.29 -26.94 34.63
C SER A 79 28.06 -26.43 35.85
N SER A 80 29.04 -27.19 36.35
CA SER A 80 29.89 -26.77 37.47
C SER A 80 30.73 -25.52 37.17
N SER A 81 30.88 -25.14 35.90
CA SER A 81 31.59 -23.93 35.43
C SER A 81 30.68 -22.75 35.07
N GLY A 82 29.37 -22.87 35.27
CA GLY A 82 28.39 -21.88 34.86
C GLY A 82 27.72 -22.23 33.52
N ILE A 83 26.93 -21.29 32.98
CA ILE A 83 26.21 -21.45 31.71
C ILE A 83 27.06 -20.83 30.59
N ASP A 84 27.31 -21.62 29.54
CA ASP A 84 27.90 -21.12 28.30
C ASP A 84 26.88 -20.21 27.57
N SER A 85 27.29 -18.97 27.34
CA SER A 85 26.44 -17.96 26.71
C SER A 85 26.03 -18.31 25.26
N ASP A 86 26.89 -19.00 24.52
CA ASP A 86 26.59 -19.40 23.15
C ASP A 86 25.55 -20.52 23.16
N VAL A 87 25.75 -21.52 24.01
CA VAL A 87 24.80 -22.63 24.17
C VAL A 87 23.45 -22.12 24.70
N LEU A 88 23.43 -21.14 25.59
CA LEU A 88 22.21 -20.51 26.11
C LEU A 88 21.37 -19.90 24.97
N PHE A 89 22.00 -19.05 24.16
CA PHE A 89 21.29 -18.38 23.06
C PHE A 89 20.85 -19.35 21.97
N GLU A 90 21.64 -20.37 21.64
CA GLU A 90 21.21 -21.41 20.68
C GLU A 90 20.00 -22.19 21.20
N ARG A 91 19.98 -22.52 22.49
CA ARG A 91 18.80 -23.19 23.09
C ARG A 91 17.59 -22.28 23.17
N ALA A 92 17.76 -21.00 23.50
CA ALA A 92 16.68 -20.03 23.45
C ALA A 92 16.12 -19.90 22.01
N TYR A 93 16.98 -19.90 21.01
CA TYR A 93 16.58 -19.87 19.61
C TYR A 93 15.83 -21.14 19.17
N ASP A 94 16.28 -22.31 19.59
CA ASP A 94 15.59 -23.59 19.31
C ASP A 94 14.16 -23.58 19.89
N LEU A 95 13.96 -23.01 21.09
CA LEU A 95 12.64 -22.85 21.68
C LEU A 95 11.80 -21.84 20.86
N TRP A 96 12.36 -20.66 20.62
CA TRP A 96 11.68 -19.56 19.93
C TRP A 96 11.10 -19.95 18.56
N ARG A 97 11.80 -20.81 17.80
CA ARG A 97 11.34 -21.27 16.49
C ARG A 97 9.95 -21.92 16.51
N ASN A 98 9.58 -22.54 17.63
CA ASN A 98 8.28 -23.18 17.82
C ASN A 98 7.25 -22.23 18.48
N GLU A 99 7.67 -21.00 18.84
CA GLU A 99 6.87 -20.03 19.60
C GLU A 99 6.52 -18.77 18.80
N ILE A 100 6.88 -18.71 17.53
CA ILE A 100 6.65 -17.52 16.68
C ILE A 100 5.16 -17.16 16.67
N GLY A 101 4.85 -15.94 17.09
CA GLY A 101 3.48 -15.42 17.17
C GLY A 101 2.77 -15.68 18.51
N ASN A 102 3.41 -16.35 19.48
CA ASN A 102 2.86 -16.55 20.82
C ASN A 102 3.11 -15.32 21.70
N ASN A 103 2.12 -14.95 22.52
CA ASN A 103 2.23 -13.83 23.44
C ASN A 103 3.15 -14.12 24.65
N ASP A 104 3.30 -15.38 25.03
CA ASP A 104 4.21 -15.83 26.09
C ASP A 104 5.15 -16.89 25.51
N GLN A 105 6.43 -16.80 25.84
CA GLN A 105 7.49 -17.58 25.22
C GLN A 105 8.44 -18.15 26.27
N ALA A 106 8.67 -19.48 26.21
CA ALA A 106 9.63 -20.16 27.07
C ALA A 106 11.08 -19.71 26.80
N SER A 107 11.40 -19.33 25.56
CA SER A 107 12.68 -18.78 25.15
C SER A 107 13.04 -17.50 25.93
N GLY A 108 12.09 -16.57 26.05
CA GLY A 108 12.27 -15.34 26.82
C GLY A 108 12.43 -15.62 28.32
N ARG A 109 11.63 -16.54 28.86
CA ARG A 109 11.70 -16.98 30.26
C ARG A 109 13.03 -17.68 30.57
N LEU A 110 13.56 -18.45 29.64
CA LEU A 110 14.89 -19.08 29.77
C LEU A 110 16.00 -18.02 29.92
N LEU A 111 16.00 -17.02 29.06
CA LEU A 111 16.96 -15.91 29.13
C LEU A 111 16.80 -15.11 30.44
N ALA A 112 15.57 -14.90 30.89
CA ALA A 112 15.31 -14.23 32.17
C ALA A 112 15.81 -15.05 33.38
N LEU A 113 15.68 -16.36 33.38
CA LEU A 113 16.27 -17.22 34.42
C LEU A 113 17.81 -17.10 34.42
N ALA A 114 18.43 -17.04 33.27
CA ALA A 114 19.87 -16.89 33.12
C ALA A 114 20.36 -15.50 33.58
N SER A 115 19.51 -14.48 33.52
CA SER A 115 19.88 -13.09 33.88
C SER A 115 20.30 -12.94 35.33
N ALA A 116 19.90 -13.85 36.23
CA ALA A 116 20.34 -13.88 37.62
C ALA A 116 21.86 -14.11 37.78
N SER A 117 22.51 -14.71 36.80
CA SER A 117 23.94 -15.05 36.84
C SER A 117 24.75 -14.40 35.71
N THR A 118 24.13 -13.85 34.68
CA THR A 118 24.81 -13.28 33.53
C THR A 118 24.00 -12.15 32.89
N ASN A 119 24.69 -11.14 32.35
CA ASN A 119 24.02 -10.02 31.69
C ASN A 119 23.62 -10.40 30.25
N VAL A 120 22.35 -10.79 30.10
CA VAL A 120 21.78 -11.27 28.82
C VAL A 120 21.86 -10.19 27.72
N LEU A 121 21.63 -8.90 28.05
CA LEU A 121 21.67 -7.82 27.07
C LEU A 121 23.09 -7.56 26.55
N THR A 122 24.09 -7.64 27.44
CA THR A 122 25.51 -7.53 27.03
C THR A 122 25.91 -8.68 26.13
N ILE A 123 25.49 -9.92 26.42
CA ILE A 123 25.73 -11.08 25.54
C ILE A 123 25.04 -10.87 24.20
N ALA A 124 23.77 -10.43 24.17
CA ALA A 124 23.06 -10.14 22.95
C ALA A 124 23.80 -9.10 22.07
N ALA A 125 24.27 -8.01 22.69
CA ALA A 125 25.09 -7.01 22.00
C ALA A 125 26.38 -7.58 21.41
N GLN A 126 27.10 -8.43 22.15
CA GLN A 126 28.30 -9.10 21.68
C GLN A 126 28.02 -10.05 20.52
N ARG A 127 26.95 -10.84 20.59
CA ARG A 127 26.54 -11.75 19.49
C ARG A 127 26.22 -10.98 18.22
N ILE A 128 25.52 -9.84 18.30
CA ILE A 128 25.27 -8.98 17.15
C ILE A 128 26.58 -8.49 16.54
N ARG A 129 27.52 -8.01 17.36
CA ARG A 129 28.86 -7.56 16.90
C ARG A 129 29.67 -8.68 16.25
N ASN A 130 29.52 -9.91 16.73
CA ASN A 130 30.21 -11.09 16.21
C ASN A 130 29.54 -11.66 14.93
N GLY A 131 28.53 -10.98 14.36
CA GLY A 131 27.88 -11.36 13.11
C GLY A 131 26.77 -12.40 13.22
N SER A 132 26.20 -12.61 14.44
CA SER A 132 24.99 -13.41 14.60
C SER A 132 23.81 -12.75 13.86
N ARG A 133 22.77 -13.53 13.52
CA ARG A 133 21.55 -13.04 12.89
C ARG A 133 20.87 -12.02 13.81
N VAL A 134 20.99 -10.74 13.47
CA VAL A 134 20.58 -9.64 14.33
C VAL A 134 19.10 -9.74 14.74
N PHE A 135 18.21 -10.04 13.78
CA PHE A 135 16.77 -10.10 14.06
C PHE A 135 16.40 -11.26 15.01
N ASP A 136 17.05 -12.43 14.86
CA ASP A 136 16.82 -13.55 15.76
C ASP A 136 17.21 -13.17 17.20
N VAL A 137 18.36 -12.50 17.38
CA VAL A 137 18.80 -12.01 18.69
C VAL A 137 17.83 -10.96 19.27
N LEU A 138 17.34 -10.02 18.42
CA LEU A 138 16.40 -8.99 18.86
C LEU A 138 15.05 -9.59 19.30
N HIS A 139 14.53 -10.60 18.59
CA HIS A 139 13.30 -11.27 19.00
C HIS A 139 13.46 -12.06 20.30
N LEU A 140 14.62 -12.67 20.53
CA LEU A 140 14.90 -13.33 21.80
C LEU A 140 14.96 -12.33 22.95
N VAL A 141 15.56 -11.16 22.73
CA VAL A 141 15.59 -10.07 23.74
C VAL A 141 14.18 -9.50 23.96
N GLU A 142 13.40 -9.27 22.89
CA GLU A 142 12.01 -8.85 22.98
C GLU A 142 11.20 -9.80 23.88
N ALA A 143 11.34 -11.11 23.67
CA ALA A 143 10.67 -12.13 24.48
C ALA A 143 11.16 -12.16 25.93
N ALA A 144 12.44 -11.82 26.19
CA ALA A 144 13.03 -11.85 27.54
C ALA A 144 12.66 -10.61 28.36
N LEU A 145 12.60 -9.42 27.77
CA LEU A 145 12.41 -8.14 28.45
C LEU A 145 11.27 -8.14 29.48
N PRO A 146 10.05 -8.65 29.19
CA PRO A 146 8.94 -8.66 30.15
C PRO A 146 9.23 -9.46 31.44
N HIS A 147 10.17 -10.39 31.38
CA HIS A 147 10.50 -11.30 32.47
C HIS A 147 11.78 -10.93 33.22
N LEU A 148 12.56 -9.94 32.73
CA LEU A 148 13.77 -9.47 33.40
C LEU A 148 13.42 -8.63 34.62
N GLN A 149 14.02 -8.95 35.77
CA GLN A 149 13.77 -8.24 37.01
C GLN A 149 14.54 -6.92 37.11
N GLU A 150 15.82 -6.96 36.77
CA GLU A 150 16.73 -5.82 36.81
C GLU A 150 17.50 -5.72 35.50
N ILE A 151 17.65 -4.53 34.98
CA ILE A 151 18.42 -4.23 33.78
C ILE A 151 19.22 -2.95 34.04
N GLU A 152 20.51 -3.01 33.80
CA GLU A 152 21.39 -1.85 33.91
C GLU A 152 21.26 -0.98 32.63
N ALA A 153 21.10 0.34 32.78
CA ALA A 153 21.03 1.28 31.67
C ALA A 153 22.21 1.17 30.69
N PRO A 154 23.48 0.96 31.10
CA PRO A 154 24.58 0.73 30.16
C PRO A 154 24.40 -0.48 29.23
N SER A 155 23.78 -1.55 29.71
CA SER A 155 23.55 -2.77 28.93
C SER A 155 22.48 -2.53 27.85
N ILE A 156 21.44 -1.74 28.16
CA ILE A 156 20.44 -1.31 27.18
C ILE A 156 21.12 -0.46 26.09
N ILE A 157 21.91 0.53 26.50
CA ILE A 157 22.64 1.43 25.59
C ILE A 157 23.57 0.62 24.68
N ASP A 158 24.32 -0.33 25.24
CA ASP A 158 25.26 -1.17 24.50
C ASP A 158 24.56 -2.02 23.43
N LEU A 159 23.40 -2.60 23.75
CA LEU A 159 22.58 -3.35 22.81
C LEU A 159 22.08 -2.46 21.65
N PHE A 160 21.61 -1.24 21.97
CA PHE A 160 21.11 -0.31 20.95
C PHE A 160 22.23 0.19 20.03
N VAL A 161 23.41 0.42 20.55
CA VAL A 161 24.60 0.73 19.74
C VAL A 161 24.97 -0.46 18.83
N ALA A 162 24.96 -1.68 19.36
CA ALA A 162 25.30 -2.87 18.57
C ALA A 162 24.31 -3.12 17.43
N LYS A 163 23.01 -2.92 17.66
CA LYS A 163 21.99 -3.18 16.65
C LYS A 163 21.87 -2.09 15.58
N TYR A 164 22.33 -0.86 15.84
CA TYR A 164 22.00 0.32 15.01
C TYR A 164 22.36 0.14 13.53
N GLU A 165 23.64 -0.09 13.21
CA GLU A 165 24.05 -0.21 11.80
C GLU A 165 23.47 -1.45 11.11
N PRO A 166 23.46 -2.66 11.73
CA PRO A 166 22.86 -3.83 11.09
C PRO A 166 21.36 -3.74 10.80
N THR A 167 20.61 -2.89 11.53
CA THR A 167 19.15 -2.78 11.37
C THR A 167 18.71 -1.46 10.74
N LYS A 168 19.66 -0.63 10.29
CA LYS A 168 19.37 0.71 9.75
C LYS A 168 18.49 0.62 8.49
N GLY A 169 17.33 1.30 8.55
CA GLY A 169 16.36 1.29 7.47
C GLY A 169 15.43 0.07 7.43
N ASP A 170 15.56 -0.87 8.37
CA ASP A 170 14.66 -2.01 8.50
C ASP A 170 13.71 -1.82 9.70
N MET A 171 12.40 -1.86 9.44
CA MET A 171 11.37 -1.69 10.49
C MET A 171 11.40 -2.81 11.53
N ALA A 172 11.83 -4.02 11.16
CA ALA A 172 11.97 -5.13 12.09
C ALA A 172 13.03 -4.88 13.18
N GLY A 173 13.97 -3.95 12.96
CA GLY A 173 14.88 -3.50 14.00
C GLY A 173 14.22 -2.74 15.16
N GLY A 174 12.94 -2.38 15.00
CA GLY A 174 12.15 -1.66 16.00
C GLY A 174 11.44 -2.53 17.06
N VAL A 175 11.43 -3.87 16.90
CA VAL A 175 10.65 -4.80 17.76
C VAL A 175 10.92 -4.65 19.25
N ILE A 176 12.16 -4.40 19.65
CA ILE A 176 12.53 -4.28 21.08
C ILE A 176 12.07 -2.98 21.76
N HIS A 177 11.65 -1.95 20.99
CA HIS A 177 11.23 -0.66 21.58
C HIS A 177 9.97 -0.80 22.43
N GLY A 178 8.94 -1.49 21.92
CA GLY A 178 7.70 -1.72 22.66
C GLY A 178 7.91 -2.53 23.94
N ALA A 179 8.71 -3.59 23.85
CA ALA A 179 9.03 -4.42 25.00
C ALA A 179 9.83 -3.64 26.07
N LEU A 180 10.77 -2.77 25.66
CA LEU A 180 11.49 -1.89 26.55
C LEU A 180 10.59 -0.84 27.20
N GLU A 181 9.70 -0.19 26.43
CA GLU A 181 8.70 0.74 26.96
C GLU A 181 7.86 0.04 28.04
N SER A 182 7.30 -1.16 27.73
CA SER A 182 6.50 -1.92 28.68
C SER A 182 7.28 -2.33 29.93
N TRP A 183 8.56 -2.68 29.80
CA TRP A 183 9.40 -2.98 30.96
C TRP A 183 9.62 -1.75 31.85
N LEU A 184 9.81 -0.56 31.26
CA LEU A 184 10.00 0.71 31.94
C LEU A 184 8.70 1.30 32.54
N GLU A 185 7.51 0.95 32.01
CA GLU A 185 6.22 1.55 32.41
C GLU A 185 5.94 1.54 33.91
N THR A 186 6.47 0.59 34.66
CA THR A 186 6.32 0.48 36.10
C THR A 186 7.55 0.91 36.87
N ARG A 187 8.57 1.44 36.20
CA ARG A 187 9.92 1.69 36.73
C ARG A 187 10.39 3.11 36.42
N ALA A 188 9.69 4.11 36.97
CA ALA A 188 9.99 5.53 36.72
C ALA A 188 11.46 5.91 37.01
N GLY A 189 12.06 5.33 38.05
CA GLY A 189 13.46 5.56 38.38
C GLY A 189 14.42 5.07 37.29
N ASP A 190 14.18 3.87 36.77
CA ASP A 190 15.00 3.27 35.72
C ASP A 190 14.83 4.03 34.38
N ALA A 191 13.62 4.53 34.11
CA ALA A 191 13.35 5.36 32.93
C ALA A 191 14.14 6.69 32.99
N LEU A 192 14.13 7.37 34.13
CA LEU A 192 14.91 8.60 34.34
C LEU A 192 16.41 8.35 34.31
N GLU A 193 16.89 7.24 34.90
CA GLU A 193 18.31 6.86 34.85
C GLU A 193 18.74 6.58 33.41
N LEU A 194 17.96 5.78 32.65
CA LEU A 194 18.24 5.51 31.24
C LEU A 194 18.31 6.81 30.45
N HIS A 195 17.32 7.71 30.59
CA HIS A 195 17.33 9.02 29.94
C HIS A 195 18.60 9.82 30.27
N ALA A 196 18.98 9.94 31.54
CA ALA A 196 20.17 10.66 31.96
C ALA A 196 21.46 10.04 31.36
N ARG A 197 21.60 8.72 31.41
CA ARG A 197 22.77 8.00 30.86
C ARG A 197 22.90 8.15 29.35
N VAL A 198 21.80 8.15 28.62
CA VAL A 198 21.81 8.38 27.18
C VAL A 198 22.27 9.80 26.84
N LEU A 199 21.87 10.81 27.65
CA LEU A 199 22.32 12.20 27.45
C LEU A 199 23.82 12.39 27.65
N GLU A 200 24.50 11.57 28.47
CA GLU A 200 25.96 11.64 28.64
C GLU A 200 26.70 11.34 27.31
N ASN A 201 26.17 10.45 26.46
CA ASN A 201 26.77 10.03 25.20
C ASN A 201 25.71 9.87 24.09
N LEU A 202 24.98 10.96 23.82
CA LEU A 202 23.91 10.98 22.83
C LEU A 202 24.44 10.79 21.40
N SER A 203 23.89 9.81 20.71
CA SER A 203 24.21 9.47 19.32
C SER A 203 22.93 9.07 18.56
N GLU A 204 22.99 8.98 17.24
CA GLU A 204 21.86 8.48 16.43
C GLU A 204 21.45 7.04 16.82
N ALA A 205 22.40 6.23 17.27
CA ALA A 205 22.14 4.86 17.71
C ALA A 205 21.33 4.78 19.02
N THR A 206 21.49 5.78 19.89
CA THR A 206 20.89 5.78 21.24
C THR A 206 19.73 6.77 21.39
N ALA A 207 19.55 7.67 20.44
CA ALA A 207 18.56 8.75 20.52
C ALA A 207 17.12 8.26 20.77
N SER A 208 16.73 7.14 20.17
CA SER A 208 15.40 6.56 20.37
C SER A 208 15.13 6.16 21.84
N LEU A 209 16.16 5.83 22.60
CA LEU A 209 16.03 5.49 24.03
C LEU A 209 15.53 6.66 24.87
N LEU A 210 15.89 7.91 24.52
CA LEU A 210 15.33 9.09 25.21
C LEU A 210 13.81 9.12 25.07
N GLY A 211 13.32 8.89 23.86
CA GLY A 211 11.88 8.86 23.59
C GLY A 211 11.17 7.71 24.31
N ASN A 212 11.73 6.50 24.27
CA ASN A 212 11.18 5.35 24.98
C ASN A 212 11.09 5.60 26.50
N ALA A 213 12.14 6.16 27.09
CA ALA A 213 12.18 6.49 28.52
C ALA A 213 11.09 7.50 28.89
N VAL A 214 10.90 8.56 28.09
CA VAL A 214 9.87 9.59 28.36
C VAL A 214 8.47 9.01 28.21
N VAL A 215 8.21 8.21 27.14
CA VAL A 215 6.89 7.58 26.90
C VAL A 215 6.55 6.61 28.03
N ALA A 216 7.50 5.80 28.47
CA ALA A 216 7.30 4.90 29.62
C ALA A 216 7.05 5.67 30.91
N LEU A 217 7.82 6.73 31.20
CA LEU A 217 7.64 7.59 32.36
C LEU A 217 6.22 8.16 32.44
N ALA A 218 5.60 8.48 31.29
CA ALA A 218 4.26 9.04 31.27
C ALA A 218 3.18 8.10 31.84
N LYS A 219 3.42 6.81 31.91
CA LYS A 219 2.49 5.83 32.51
C LYS A 219 2.41 5.93 34.02
N THR A 220 3.49 6.39 34.68
CA THR A 220 3.58 6.56 36.13
C THR A 220 3.52 8.02 36.55
N ASP A 221 4.19 8.91 35.82
CA ASP A 221 4.24 10.35 36.10
C ASP A 221 4.19 11.14 34.79
N TYR A 222 2.98 11.41 34.32
CA TYR A 222 2.75 12.16 33.07
C TYR A 222 3.31 13.59 33.15
N ALA A 223 3.24 14.25 34.30
CA ALA A 223 3.73 15.62 34.47
C ALA A 223 5.26 15.69 34.33
N ALA A 224 5.98 14.78 34.97
CA ALA A 224 7.43 14.67 34.81
C ALA A 224 7.82 14.34 33.34
N ALA A 225 7.08 13.45 32.69
CA ALA A 225 7.32 13.13 31.29
C ALA A 225 7.15 14.35 30.36
N VAL A 226 6.14 15.19 30.60
CA VAL A 226 5.92 16.45 29.83
C VAL A 226 7.07 17.42 30.06
N GLU A 227 7.55 17.56 31.32
CA GLU A 227 8.67 18.44 31.65
C GLU A 227 9.94 18.00 30.92
N VAL A 228 10.31 16.72 31.01
CA VAL A 228 11.49 16.14 30.37
C VAL A 228 11.39 16.27 28.83
N ALA A 229 10.25 15.90 28.23
CA ALA A 229 10.05 16.05 26.79
C ALA A 229 10.15 17.51 26.32
N GLY A 230 9.60 18.44 27.11
CA GLY A 230 9.66 19.88 26.84
C GLY A 230 11.08 20.45 26.97
N GLU A 231 11.89 19.97 27.91
CA GLU A 231 13.31 20.32 27.99
C GLU A 231 14.11 19.79 26.80
N ASP A 232 13.86 18.52 26.42
CA ASP A 232 14.52 17.91 25.28
C ASP A 232 14.17 18.67 23.98
N ALA A 233 12.90 19.00 23.76
CA ALA A 233 12.45 19.75 22.58
C ALA A 233 13.07 21.14 22.45
N ARG A 234 13.41 21.77 23.58
CA ARG A 234 14.08 23.09 23.63
C ARG A 234 15.59 23.02 23.59
N SER A 235 16.18 21.84 23.53
CA SER A 235 17.61 21.62 23.50
C SER A 235 18.27 22.27 22.28
N LYS A 236 19.47 22.81 22.45
CA LYS A 236 20.31 23.30 21.34
C LYS A 236 20.93 22.16 20.51
N THR A 237 20.92 20.94 21.03
CA THR A 237 21.38 19.74 20.30
C THR A 237 20.27 19.27 19.37
N PRO A 238 20.43 19.33 18.04
CA PRO A 238 19.34 19.02 17.10
C PRO A 238 18.74 17.63 17.29
N LEU A 239 19.60 16.64 17.57
CA LEU A 239 19.18 15.26 17.80
C LEU A 239 18.29 15.13 19.03
N ARG A 240 18.66 15.76 20.17
CA ARG A 240 17.88 15.81 21.39
C ARG A 240 16.54 16.50 21.16
N ALA A 241 16.57 17.68 20.51
CA ALA A 241 15.35 18.43 20.20
C ALA A 241 14.38 17.63 19.34
N ARG A 242 14.88 16.92 18.34
CA ARG A 242 14.07 16.04 17.47
C ARG A 242 13.35 14.96 18.26
N VAL A 243 14.04 14.31 19.18
CA VAL A 243 13.44 13.26 20.04
C VAL A 243 12.42 13.85 21.00
N GLY A 244 12.70 15.01 21.59
CA GLY A 244 11.76 15.71 22.47
C GLY A 244 10.45 16.04 21.76
N VAL A 245 10.50 16.56 20.52
CA VAL A 245 9.29 16.81 19.70
C VAL A 245 8.54 15.52 19.41
N TRP A 246 9.24 14.42 19.10
CA TRP A 246 8.64 13.12 18.90
C TRP A 246 7.94 12.61 20.17
N ALA A 247 8.58 12.74 21.34
CA ALA A 247 8.01 12.35 22.62
C ALA A 247 6.75 13.17 22.95
N LEU A 248 6.78 14.50 22.75
CA LEU A 248 5.59 15.35 22.90
C LEU A 248 4.43 14.84 22.02
N GLY A 249 4.72 14.45 20.77
CA GLY A 249 3.72 13.86 19.87
C GLY A 249 3.11 12.56 20.40
N ARG A 250 3.91 11.70 21.04
CA ARG A 250 3.43 10.46 21.68
C ARG A 250 2.58 10.76 22.91
N LEU A 251 2.97 11.74 23.72
CA LEU A 251 2.22 12.17 24.90
C LEU A 251 0.81 12.71 24.55
N LEU A 252 0.64 13.33 23.39
CA LEU A 252 -0.68 13.76 22.89
C LEU A 252 -1.68 12.61 22.71
N LEU A 253 -1.20 11.38 22.55
CA LEU A 253 -2.02 10.18 22.30
C LEU A 253 -2.27 9.38 23.59
N GLU A 254 -1.77 9.84 24.75
CA GLU A 254 -1.96 9.16 26.02
C GLU A 254 -3.38 9.40 26.56
N GLU A 255 -4.22 8.38 26.53
CA GLU A 255 -5.65 8.46 26.90
C GLU A 255 -5.88 8.79 28.39
N ARG A 256 -4.89 8.55 29.26
CA ARG A 256 -4.97 8.76 30.72
C ARG A 256 -4.40 10.11 31.13
N ALA A 257 -4.02 10.94 30.19
CA ALA A 257 -3.37 12.21 30.48
C ALA A 257 -4.26 13.15 31.29
N PRO A 258 -3.76 13.74 32.37
CA PRO A 258 -4.47 14.78 33.10
C PRO A 258 -4.66 16.02 32.23
N SER A 259 -5.86 16.62 32.23
CA SER A 259 -6.22 17.74 31.38
C SER A 259 -5.25 18.93 31.38
N PRO A 260 -4.78 19.47 32.54
CA PRO A 260 -3.84 20.60 32.56
C PRO A 260 -2.48 20.29 31.94
N SER A 261 -1.99 19.05 32.08
CA SER A 261 -0.70 18.66 31.50
C SER A 261 -0.76 18.47 29.99
N ILE A 262 -1.89 18.01 29.47
CA ILE A 262 -2.08 17.86 28.01
C ILE A 262 -2.15 19.24 27.32
N ASP A 263 -2.72 20.26 27.99
CA ASP A 263 -2.74 21.62 27.46
C ASP A 263 -1.31 22.19 27.32
N LEU A 264 -0.39 21.86 28.22
CA LEU A 264 1.03 22.22 28.10
C LEU A 264 1.67 21.55 26.87
N VAL A 265 1.37 20.28 26.63
CA VAL A 265 1.87 19.56 25.42
C VAL A 265 1.32 20.19 24.16
N ILE A 266 0.01 20.47 24.12
CA ILE A 266 -0.64 21.15 22.99
C ILE A 266 0.04 22.47 22.70
N GLN A 267 0.25 23.31 23.73
CA GLN A 267 0.89 24.62 23.59
C GLN A 267 2.35 24.49 23.09
N ALA A 268 3.11 23.54 23.62
CA ALA A 268 4.49 23.30 23.19
C ALA A 268 4.56 22.89 21.71
N VAL A 269 3.65 22.02 21.27
CA VAL A 269 3.57 21.62 19.84
C VAL A 269 3.13 22.79 18.97
N PHE A 270 2.16 23.61 19.40
CA PHE A 270 1.77 24.82 18.67
C PHE A 270 2.94 25.79 18.47
N ASP A 271 3.69 26.06 19.51
CA ASP A 271 4.84 26.95 19.44
C ASP A 271 5.88 26.49 18.42
N LEU A 272 6.12 25.18 18.34
CA LEU A 272 7.03 24.59 17.36
C LEU A 272 6.48 24.65 15.93
N VAL A 273 5.19 24.36 15.74
CA VAL A 273 4.54 24.43 14.40
C VAL A 273 4.56 25.84 13.85
N GLU A 274 4.33 26.85 14.69
CA GLU A 274 4.21 28.23 14.24
C GLU A 274 5.54 28.99 14.15
N ARG A 275 6.52 28.68 14.99
CA ARG A 275 7.75 29.47 15.13
C ARG A 275 8.97 28.81 14.56
N GLU A 276 9.05 27.49 14.63
CA GLU A 276 10.21 26.73 14.18
C GLU A 276 10.22 26.59 12.65
N GLN A 277 11.40 26.30 12.10
CA GLN A 277 11.58 26.01 10.67
C GLN A 277 12.41 24.73 10.52
N GLY A 278 12.36 24.12 9.34
CA GLY A 278 13.10 22.91 9.01
C GLY A 278 12.55 21.64 9.67
N GLU A 279 13.45 20.75 10.06
CA GLU A 279 13.08 19.38 10.48
C GLU A 279 12.23 19.34 11.77
N LEU A 280 12.52 20.21 12.76
CA LEU A 280 11.76 20.26 14.01
C LEU A 280 10.30 20.67 13.75
N ARG A 281 10.09 21.67 12.89
CA ARG A 281 8.75 22.08 12.48
C ARG A 281 8.01 20.94 11.80
N SER A 282 8.65 20.25 10.86
CA SER A 282 8.05 19.11 10.15
C SER A 282 7.67 17.98 11.11
N GLN A 283 8.44 17.76 12.15
CA GLN A 283 8.09 16.79 13.19
C GLN A 283 6.94 17.26 14.07
N ALA A 284 6.91 18.53 14.48
CA ALA A 284 5.81 19.10 15.24
C ALA A 284 4.49 19.04 14.45
N ILE A 285 4.53 19.33 13.13
CA ILE A 285 3.39 19.16 12.24
C ILE A 285 2.92 17.70 12.22
N ARG A 286 3.83 16.73 12.08
CA ARG A 286 3.48 15.30 12.14
C ARG A 286 2.86 14.92 13.48
N ALA A 287 3.35 15.43 14.57
CA ALA A 287 2.79 15.22 15.91
C ALA A 287 1.37 15.79 16.03
N ALA A 288 1.15 17.05 15.63
CA ALA A 288 -0.14 17.72 15.64
C ALA A 288 -1.17 17.00 14.75
N VAL A 289 -0.77 16.66 13.50
CA VAL A 289 -1.61 15.93 12.54
C VAL A 289 -1.87 14.50 13.02
N GLY A 290 -0.88 13.83 13.60
CA GLY A 290 -1.03 12.50 14.20
C GLY A 290 -2.06 12.45 15.34
N ALA A 291 -2.21 13.56 16.08
CA ALA A 291 -3.18 13.70 17.16
C ALA A 291 -4.54 14.31 16.73
N MET A 292 -4.65 14.85 15.51
CA MET A 292 -5.86 15.56 15.08
C MET A 292 -7.12 14.68 15.06
N HIS A 293 -6.98 13.36 15.01
CA HIS A 293 -8.12 12.44 15.03
C HIS A 293 -8.81 12.39 16.43
N VAL A 294 -8.11 12.75 17.50
CA VAL A 294 -8.63 12.82 18.87
C VAL A 294 -8.68 14.25 19.40
N MET A 295 -7.86 15.18 18.87
CA MET A 295 -7.70 16.54 19.41
C MET A 295 -8.09 17.62 18.42
N ALA A 296 -9.29 18.19 18.61
CA ALA A 296 -9.79 19.30 17.78
C ALA A 296 -8.97 20.61 17.97
N ALA A 297 -8.16 20.72 19.00
CA ALA A 297 -7.37 21.92 19.28
C ALA A 297 -6.43 22.31 18.13
N PHE A 298 -5.93 21.32 17.37
CA PHE A 298 -5.03 21.56 16.24
C PHE A 298 -5.73 21.96 14.94
N ASP A 299 -7.04 21.74 14.81
CA ASP A 299 -7.76 21.90 13.53
C ASP A 299 -7.60 23.30 12.95
N SER A 300 -7.79 24.35 13.75
CA SER A 300 -7.78 25.75 13.29
C SER A 300 -6.41 26.19 12.76
N VAL A 301 -5.34 25.80 13.43
CA VAL A 301 -3.96 26.15 13.03
C VAL A 301 -3.55 25.37 11.80
N LEU A 302 -3.77 24.06 11.79
CA LEU A 302 -3.44 23.21 10.64
C LEU A 302 -4.22 23.61 9.41
N GLU A 303 -5.52 23.91 9.53
CA GLU A 303 -6.34 24.40 8.40
C GLU A 303 -5.86 25.76 7.87
N ARG A 304 -5.52 26.69 8.75
CA ARG A 304 -4.98 27.98 8.33
C ARG A 304 -3.70 27.82 7.52
N LEU A 305 -2.78 26.96 7.98
CA LEU A 305 -1.54 26.67 7.28
C LEU A 305 -1.80 25.93 5.95
N ALA A 306 -2.66 24.92 5.94
CA ALA A 306 -3.03 24.18 4.75
C ALA A 306 -3.70 25.08 3.69
N ARG A 307 -4.61 26.00 4.09
CA ARG A 307 -5.21 27.00 3.21
C ARG A 307 -4.18 27.99 2.66
N GLY A 308 -3.13 28.27 3.43
CA GLY A 308 -1.97 29.03 2.98
C GLY A 308 -1.06 28.29 2.00
N GLY A 309 -1.34 27.03 1.70
CA GLY A 309 -0.56 26.19 0.78
C GLY A 309 0.69 25.57 1.40
N ASP A 310 0.72 25.46 2.72
CA ASP A 310 1.83 24.82 3.46
C ASP A 310 1.91 23.33 3.12
N GLN A 311 2.93 22.94 2.37
CA GLN A 311 3.07 21.59 1.85
C GLN A 311 3.44 20.57 2.94
N ASP A 312 4.15 20.97 3.99
CA ASP A 312 4.49 20.07 5.11
C ASP A 312 3.22 19.62 5.83
N VAL A 313 2.29 20.57 6.06
CA VAL A 313 0.98 20.26 6.63
C VAL A 313 0.15 19.38 5.69
N LEU A 314 0.08 19.73 4.40
CA LEU A 314 -0.69 18.97 3.42
C LEU A 314 -0.16 17.53 3.29
N CYS A 315 1.17 17.33 3.26
CA CYS A 315 1.77 15.99 3.22
C CYS A 315 1.42 15.17 4.47
N ALA A 316 1.54 15.76 5.65
CA ALA A 316 1.22 15.08 6.90
C ALA A 316 -0.26 14.71 7.00
N VAL A 317 -1.15 15.61 6.53
CA VAL A 317 -2.61 15.35 6.50
C VAL A 317 -2.97 14.26 5.50
N ALA A 318 -2.31 14.20 4.34
CA ALA A 318 -2.52 13.11 3.37
C ALA A 318 -2.25 11.74 4.03
N THR A 319 -1.12 11.62 4.73
CA THR A 319 -0.79 10.41 5.49
C THR A 319 -1.82 10.10 6.60
N ALA A 320 -2.31 11.12 7.32
CA ALA A 320 -3.33 10.91 8.35
C ALA A 320 -4.69 10.50 7.75
N LEU A 321 -5.09 11.08 6.62
CA LEU A 321 -6.29 10.67 5.88
C LEU A 321 -6.25 9.19 5.47
N PHE A 322 -5.08 8.69 5.15
CA PHE A 322 -4.88 7.27 4.87
C PHE A 322 -4.92 6.42 6.14
N LEU A 323 -4.05 6.72 7.12
CA LEU A 323 -3.84 5.88 8.30
C LEU A 323 -4.97 5.98 9.35
N LYS A 324 -5.63 7.15 9.47
CA LYS A 324 -6.63 7.48 10.51
C LYS A 324 -8.00 7.79 9.92
N ARG A 325 -8.28 7.21 8.77
CA ARG A 325 -9.51 7.45 7.99
C ARG A 325 -10.79 7.25 8.81
N LYS A 326 -10.85 6.14 9.57
CA LYS A 326 -12.04 5.78 10.35
C LYS A 326 -12.31 6.84 11.42
N GLU A 327 -11.32 7.17 12.21
CA GLU A 327 -11.39 8.11 13.31
C GLU A 327 -11.70 9.54 12.81
N LEU A 328 -11.10 9.95 11.69
CA LEU A 328 -11.42 11.24 11.05
C LEU A 328 -12.85 11.27 10.51
N GLY A 329 -13.34 10.13 10.02
CA GLY A 329 -14.74 9.96 9.59
C GLY A 329 -15.72 10.07 10.76
N GLU A 330 -15.42 9.46 11.89
CA GLU A 330 -16.21 9.55 13.14
C GLU A 330 -16.28 11.00 13.66
N ARG A 331 -15.21 11.78 13.49
CA ARG A 331 -15.22 13.23 13.78
C ARG A 331 -15.94 14.09 12.74
N GLY A 332 -16.34 13.54 11.59
CA GLY A 332 -17.01 14.26 10.51
C GLY A 332 -16.15 15.31 9.80
N ILE A 333 -14.82 15.21 9.87
CA ILE A 333 -13.90 16.22 9.31
C ILE A 333 -13.26 15.82 7.97
N THR A 334 -13.49 14.58 7.50
CA THR A 334 -12.86 14.03 6.28
C THR A 334 -13.06 14.92 5.06
N GLN A 335 -14.30 15.33 4.75
CA GLN A 335 -14.59 16.17 3.59
C GLN A 335 -13.81 17.50 3.63
N ARG A 336 -13.77 18.14 4.79
CA ARG A 336 -13.07 19.41 5.01
C ARG A 336 -11.58 19.30 4.70
N TRP A 337 -10.95 18.20 5.12
CA TRP A 337 -9.53 17.95 4.85
C TRP A 337 -9.28 17.55 3.39
N LEU A 338 -10.16 16.76 2.77
CA LEU A 338 -10.08 16.45 1.34
C LEU A 338 -10.16 17.70 0.46
N ASP A 339 -10.98 18.68 0.82
CA ASP A 339 -11.04 19.96 0.09
C ASP A 339 -9.71 20.72 0.15
N LEU A 340 -8.97 20.63 1.25
CA LEU A 340 -7.64 21.24 1.40
C LEU A 340 -6.57 20.50 0.60
N MET A 341 -6.68 19.16 0.47
CA MET A 341 -5.75 18.34 -0.31
C MET A 341 -5.69 18.72 -1.79
N THR A 342 -6.68 19.43 -2.31
CA THR A 342 -6.65 19.96 -3.68
C THR A 342 -5.45 20.87 -3.95
N SER A 343 -4.87 21.46 -2.90
CA SER A 343 -3.66 22.31 -2.96
C SER A 343 -2.34 21.53 -2.82
N LEU A 344 -2.38 20.21 -2.60
CA LEU A 344 -1.18 19.37 -2.54
C LEU A 344 -0.52 19.30 -3.92
N LYS A 345 0.77 19.68 -3.98
CA LYS A 345 1.50 19.79 -5.25
C LYS A 345 1.99 18.44 -5.78
N PRO A 346 2.13 18.29 -7.11
CA PRO A 346 2.57 17.05 -7.77
C PRO A 346 3.96 16.57 -7.37
N GLU A 347 4.84 17.46 -6.94
CA GLU A 347 6.21 17.12 -6.54
C GLU A 347 6.26 16.20 -5.31
N PHE A 348 5.23 16.22 -4.46
CA PHE A 348 5.14 15.43 -3.24
C PHE A 348 4.51 14.05 -3.50
N LYS A 349 5.14 13.26 -4.37
CA LYS A 349 4.63 11.97 -4.87
C LYS A 349 4.21 11.00 -3.76
N GLY A 350 4.96 10.94 -2.65
CA GLY A 350 4.61 10.08 -1.51
C GLY A 350 3.28 10.47 -0.87
N ALA A 351 3.08 11.77 -0.63
CA ALA A 351 1.84 12.27 -0.04
C ALA A 351 0.63 12.12 -0.99
N ILE A 352 0.85 12.28 -2.31
CA ILE A 352 -0.20 12.01 -3.31
C ILE A 352 -0.58 10.54 -3.31
N ARG A 353 0.38 9.63 -3.17
CA ARG A 353 0.11 8.21 -3.04
C ARG A 353 -0.73 7.88 -1.80
N ASP A 354 -0.40 8.51 -0.65
CA ASP A 354 -1.21 8.38 0.56
C ASP A 354 -2.63 8.91 0.32
N LEU A 355 -2.78 10.04 -0.39
CA LEU A 355 -4.08 10.59 -0.76
C LEU A 355 -4.84 9.65 -1.70
N ASP A 356 -4.18 9.06 -2.71
CA ASP A 356 -4.79 8.07 -3.61
C ASP A 356 -5.34 6.87 -2.83
N HIS A 357 -4.53 6.29 -1.94
CA HIS A 357 -4.97 5.20 -1.08
C HIS A 357 -6.14 5.61 -0.18
N ALA A 358 -6.13 6.82 0.39
CA ALA A 358 -7.23 7.33 1.20
C ALA A 358 -8.54 7.46 0.39
N LEU A 359 -8.47 8.03 -0.81
CA LEU A 359 -9.62 8.17 -1.72
C LEU A 359 -10.14 6.80 -2.18
N ALA A 360 -9.23 5.90 -2.56
CA ALA A 360 -9.57 4.54 -2.97
C ALA A 360 -10.30 3.77 -1.85
N GLU A 361 -9.84 3.93 -0.62
CA GLU A 361 -10.47 3.28 0.52
C GLU A 361 -11.84 3.88 0.88
N LEU A 362 -12.04 5.19 0.69
CA LEU A 362 -13.36 5.82 0.86
C LEU A 362 -14.40 5.25 -0.10
N LEU A 363 -14.00 4.80 -1.30
CA LEU A 363 -14.86 4.15 -2.28
C LEU A 363 -15.33 2.74 -1.88
N SER A 364 -14.82 2.18 -0.80
CA SER A 364 -15.39 0.97 -0.19
C SER A 364 -16.86 1.18 0.24
N ASN A 365 -17.25 2.44 0.50
CA ASN A 365 -18.65 2.86 0.57
C ASN A 365 -19.01 3.65 -0.70
N PRO A 366 -19.83 3.10 -1.62
CA PRO A 366 -20.23 3.77 -2.86
C PRO A 366 -20.86 5.14 -2.69
N ALA A 367 -21.48 5.43 -1.54
CA ALA A 367 -22.06 6.73 -1.23
C ALA A 367 -21.02 7.87 -1.21
N ASN A 368 -19.74 7.55 -1.04
CA ASN A 368 -18.64 8.52 -1.06
C ASN A 368 -18.16 8.86 -2.48
N ALA A 369 -18.62 8.16 -3.51
CA ALA A 369 -18.11 8.34 -4.88
C ALA A 369 -18.27 9.79 -5.40
N PRO A 370 -19.35 10.52 -5.16
CA PRO A 370 -19.45 11.93 -5.56
C PRO A 370 -18.41 12.82 -4.88
N MET A 371 -18.14 12.59 -3.59
CA MET A 371 -17.12 13.32 -2.83
C MET A 371 -15.73 13.05 -3.40
N VAL A 372 -15.38 11.80 -3.66
CA VAL A 372 -14.10 11.39 -4.23
C VAL A 372 -13.92 11.97 -5.64
N ALA A 373 -14.92 11.85 -6.50
CA ALA A 373 -14.89 12.41 -7.85
C ALA A 373 -14.72 13.94 -7.84
N SER A 374 -15.39 14.63 -6.92
CA SER A 374 -15.25 16.08 -6.73
C SER A 374 -13.84 16.47 -6.28
N THR A 375 -13.27 15.75 -5.30
CA THR A 375 -11.91 16.01 -4.81
C THR A 375 -10.88 15.79 -5.93
N LEU A 376 -10.98 14.68 -6.64
CA LEU A 376 -10.13 14.36 -7.78
C LEU A 376 -10.23 15.43 -8.87
N GLY A 377 -11.44 15.84 -9.24
CA GLY A 377 -11.67 16.92 -10.24
C GLY A 377 -11.04 18.24 -9.81
N LYS A 378 -11.24 18.67 -8.57
CA LYS A 378 -10.63 19.91 -8.05
C LYS A 378 -9.11 19.85 -8.06
N TRP A 379 -8.53 18.71 -7.65
CA TRP A 379 -7.07 18.54 -7.67
C TRP A 379 -6.52 18.61 -9.10
N VAL A 380 -7.16 17.94 -10.05
CA VAL A 380 -6.77 17.96 -11.47
C VAL A 380 -6.92 19.37 -12.06
N ALA A 381 -7.97 20.10 -11.75
CA ALA A 381 -8.13 21.48 -12.21
C ALA A 381 -6.97 22.38 -11.77
N ILE A 382 -6.50 22.23 -10.53
CA ILE A 382 -5.44 23.07 -9.95
C ILE A 382 -4.05 22.62 -10.40
N ASN A 383 -3.80 21.32 -10.48
CA ASN A 383 -2.47 20.76 -10.64
C ASN A 383 -2.22 20.08 -11.99
N GLY A 384 -3.26 19.67 -12.72
CA GLY A 384 -3.14 18.88 -13.93
C GLY A 384 -2.31 19.53 -15.05
N HIS A 385 -2.26 20.88 -15.10
CA HIS A 385 -1.43 21.60 -16.06
C HIS A 385 0.07 21.65 -15.70
N LYS A 386 0.42 21.29 -14.46
CA LYS A 386 1.80 21.22 -13.96
C LYS A 386 2.41 19.83 -14.12
N VAL A 387 1.55 18.85 -14.36
CA VAL A 387 1.96 17.47 -14.60
C VAL A 387 2.21 17.33 -16.10
N SER A 388 3.39 16.88 -16.50
CA SER A 388 3.69 16.72 -17.92
C SER A 388 2.82 15.61 -18.50
N VAL A 389 1.97 16.00 -19.45
CA VAL A 389 1.28 15.22 -20.46
C VAL A 389 0.81 13.79 -20.08
N ASP A 390 -0.50 13.63 -20.03
CA ASP A 390 -1.31 12.41 -20.24
C ASP A 390 -1.05 11.17 -19.35
N SER A 391 0.18 10.86 -18.93
CA SER A 391 0.47 9.62 -18.20
C SER A 391 0.71 9.79 -16.69
N GLU A 392 1.27 10.91 -16.24
CA GLU A 392 1.65 11.07 -14.83
C GLU A 392 0.45 11.29 -13.89
N THR A 393 -0.57 12.06 -14.31
CA THR A 393 -1.79 12.24 -13.48
C THR A 393 -2.49 10.91 -13.25
N ALA A 394 -2.51 10.05 -14.28
CA ALA A 394 -3.10 8.73 -14.20
C ALA A 394 -2.34 7.82 -13.21
N SER A 395 -1.00 7.92 -13.16
CA SER A 395 -0.18 7.14 -12.24
C SER A 395 -0.29 7.61 -10.78
N PHE A 396 -0.77 8.84 -10.54
CA PHE A 396 -0.97 9.35 -9.18
C PHE A 396 -2.24 8.84 -8.51
N PHE A 397 -3.28 8.50 -9.27
CA PHE A 397 -4.60 8.13 -8.76
C PHE A 397 -5.12 6.81 -9.36
N ASP A 398 -4.21 5.87 -9.60
CA ASP A 398 -4.56 4.61 -10.25
C ASP A 398 -5.42 3.70 -9.36
N ASP A 399 -5.23 3.69 -8.06
CA ASP A 399 -6.04 2.93 -7.12
C ASP A 399 -7.45 3.52 -6.98
N THR A 400 -7.57 4.84 -6.90
CA THR A 400 -8.85 5.55 -6.88
C THR A 400 -9.66 5.27 -8.15
N VAL A 401 -9.03 5.41 -9.32
CA VAL A 401 -9.70 5.16 -10.61
C VAL A 401 -10.13 3.70 -10.74
N ARG A 402 -9.28 2.76 -10.35
CA ARG A 402 -9.59 1.32 -10.39
C ARG A 402 -10.81 0.96 -9.53
N LYS A 403 -10.95 1.59 -8.35
CA LYS A 403 -12.11 1.39 -7.46
C LYS A 403 -13.36 2.19 -7.89
N LEU A 404 -13.19 3.30 -8.62
CA LEU A 404 -14.31 4.08 -9.14
C LEU A 404 -14.96 3.43 -10.37
N LEU A 405 -14.19 2.72 -11.19
CA LEU A 405 -14.66 2.07 -12.42
C LEU A 405 -15.89 1.17 -12.27
N PRO A 406 -15.97 0.26 -11.27
CA PRO A 406 -17.14 -0.59 -11.11
C PRO A 406 -18.38 0.18 -10.63
N LEU A 407 -18.25 1.43 -10.19
CA LEU A 407 -19.35 2.31 -9.81
C LEU A 407 -19.87 3.04 -11.06
N GLU A 408 -20.57 2.32 -11.94
CA GLU A 408 -20.95 2.75 -13.30
C GLU A 408 -21.54 4.17 -13.35
N ALA A 409 -22.48 4.50 -12.49
CA ALA A 409 -23.14 5.83 -12.49
C ALA A 409 -22.15 6.97 -12.15
N SER A 410 -21.33 6.79 -11.13
CA SER A 410 -20.34 7.79 -10.70
C SER A 410 -19.23 7.96 -11.73
N TRP A 411 -18.80 6.85 -12.34
CA TRP A 411 -17.81 6.86 -13.41
C TRP A 411 -18.36 7.55 -14.68
N ALA A 412 -19.61 7.24 -15.08
CA ALA A 412 -20.26 7.90 -16.21
C ALA A 412 -20.42 9.41 -16.00
N SER A 413 -20.79 9.83 -14.79
CA SER A 413 -20.87 11.25 -14.43
C SER A 413 -19.50 11.93 -14.53
N LEU A 414 -18.45 11.35 -13.96
CA LEU A 414 -17.09 11.89 -14.03
C LEU A 414 -16.60 12.00 -15.48
N VAL A 415 -16.76 10.96 -16.30
CA VAL A 415 -16.36 10.97 -17.72
C VAL A 415 -17.10 12.09 -18.47
N THR A 416 -18.40 12.23 -18.26
CA THR A 416 -19.22 13.25 -18.93
C THR A 416 -18.81 14.66 -18.50
N ASP A 417 -18.70 14.91 -17.19
CA ASP A 417 -18.33 16.22 -16.65
C ASP A 417 -16.92 16.63 -17.08
N TRP A 418 -15.97 15.69 -17.14
CA TRP A 418 -14.62 16.00 -17.54
C TRP A 418 -14.47 16.26 -19.04
N LEU A 419 -15.22 15.56 -19.89
CA LEU A 419 -15.26 15.83 -21.33
C LEU A 419 -15.93 17.19 -21.61
N LEU A 420 -16.95 17.56 -20.84
CA LEU A 420 -17.65 18.86 -20.93
C LEU A 420 -16.91 20.00 -20.24
N SER A 421 -15.88 19.73 -19.47
CA SER A 421 -15.18 20.74 -18.68
C SER A 421 -14.53 21.82 -19.54
N ARG A 422 -14.55 23.06 -19.02
CA ARG A 422 -13.78 24.19 -19.60
C ARG A 422 -12.30 24.06 -19.30
N GLU A 423 -11.95 23.40 -18.20
CA GLU A 423 -10.56 23.13 -17.80
C GLU A 423 -9.98 22.00 -18.66
N GLN A 424 -9.00 22.32 -19.50
CA GLN A 424 -8.37 21.33 -20.38
C GLN A 424 -7.63 20.21 -19.63
N ALA A 425 -7.25 20.43 -18.38
CA ALA A 425 -6.62 19.44 -17.55
C ALA A 425 -7.53 18.22 -17.28
N HIS A 426 -8.85 18.41 -17.21
CA HIS A 426 -9.79 17.31 -16.97
C HIS A 426 -9.82 16.28 -18.10
N PRO A 427 -10.12 16.64 -19.37
CA PRO A 427 -10.13 15.65 -20.45
C PRO A 427 -8.73 15.10 -20.75
N ALA A 428 -7.66 15.85 -20.49
CA ALA A 428 -6.29 15.34 -20.60
C ALA A 428 -6.01 14.25 -19.55
N ALA A 429 -6.38 14.48 -18.28
CA ALA A 429 -6.26 13.48 -17.23
C ALA A 429 -7.13 12.23 -17.53
N LEU A 430 -8.35 12.44 -18.04
CA LEU A 430 -9.22 11.36 -18.47
C LEU A 430 -8.55 10.50 -19.55
N ALA A 431 -7.92 11.10 -20.55
CA ALA A 431 -7.18 10.36 -21.59
C ALA A 431 -6.09 9.47 -20.98
N GLY A 432 -5.34 9.98 -19.98
CA GLY A 432 -4.35 9.21 -19.25
C GLY A 432 -4.97 8.03 -18.49
N PHE A 433 -6.06 8.24 -17.77
CA PHE A 433 -6.79 7.17 -17.07
C PHE A 433 -7.30 6.09 -18.03
N LEU A 434 -7.90 6.49 -19.14
CA LEU A 434 -8.40 5.54 -20.15
C LEU A 434 -7.27 4.72 -20.78
N THR A 435 -6.09 5.30 -20.98
CA THR A 435 -4.92 4.60 -21.51
C THR A 435 -4.44 3.53 -20.53
N GLN A 436 -4.37 3.82 -19.24
CA GLN A 436 -4.00 2.82 -18.22
C GLN A 436 -5.02 1.69 -18.11
N LEU A 437 -6.31 2.01 -18.19
CA LEU A 437 -7.39 1.03 -18.10
C LEU A 437 -7.38 0.01 -19.25
N ASN A 438 -6.92 0.39 -20.43
CA ASN A 438 -6.80 -0.53 -21.57
C ASN A 438 -5.85 -1.70 -21.31
N HIS A 439 -4.93 -1.56 -20.37
CA HIS A 439 -4.03 -2.65 -19.98
C HIS A 439 -4.69 -3.67 -19.02
N HIS A 440 -5.85 -3.36 -18.44
CA HIS A 440 -6.44 -4.16 -17.37
C HIS A 440 -7.81 -4.79 -17.64
N SER A 441 -8.64 -4.23 -18.54
CA SER A 441 -9.96 -4.82 -18.87
C SER A 441 -10.65 -4.11 -20.04
N CYS A 442 -11.51 -4.84 -20.77
CA CYS A 442 -12.46 -4.25 -21.74
C CYS A 442 -13.58 -3.53 -20.98
N THR A 443 -13.34 -2.33 -20.50
CA THR A 443 -14.34 -1.54 -19.78
C THR A 443 -15.27 -0.86 -20.78
N VAL A 444 -16.57 -1.14 -20.68
CA VAL A 444 -17.60 -0.45 -21.46
C VAL A 444 -17.81 0.93 -20.84
N LEU A 445 -17.41 1.98 -21.55
CA LEU A 445 -17.62 3.36 -21.09
C LEU A 445 -19.02 3.83 -21.48
N ARG A 446 -19.63 4.62 -20.58
CA ARG A 446 -20.92 5.26 -20.79
C ARG A 446 -20.86 6.72 -20.36
N LEU A 447 -21.71 7.54 -20.99
CA LEU A 447 -21.97 8.91 -20.58
C LEU A 447 -23.15 8.95 -19.61
N ASP A 448 -23.19 9.98 -18.77
CA ASP A 448 -24.30 10.20 -17.84
C ASP A 448 -25.56 10.62 -18.59
N LYS A 449 -26.60 9.80 -18.47
CA LYS A 449 -27.88 10.04 -19.14
C LYS A 449 -28.52 11.36 -18.72
N GLY A 450 -28.59 11.63 -17.42
CA GLY A 450 -29.23 12.85 -16.90
C GLY A 450 -28.55 14.10 -17.43
N ARG A 451 -27.21 14.09 -17.50
CA ARG A 451 -26.44 15.21 -18.07
C ARG A 451 -26.66 15.39 -19.57
N LEU A 452 -26.73 14.27 -20.32
CA LEU A 452 -26.96 14.33 -21.77
C LEU A 452 -28.33 14.93 -22.14
N ASP A 453 -29.37 14.64 -21.35
CA ASP A 453 -30.73 15.13 -21.58
C ASP A 453 -30.83 16.66 -21.39
N GLU A 454 -29.93 17.26 -20.61
CA GLU A 454 -29.86 18.69 -20.36
C GLU A 454 -29.08 19.47 -21.43
N LEU A 455 -28.28 18.80 -22.29
CA LEU A 455 -27.37 19.45 -23.24
C LEU A 455 -28.09 19.95 -24.50
N ALA A 456 -27.75 21.17 -24.94
CA ALA A 456 -28.12 21.69 -26.25
C ALA A 456 -27.36 20.97 -27.38
N THR A 457 -27.78 21.11 -28.62
CA THR A 457 -27.16 20.45 -29.80
C THR A 457 -25.69 20.87 -29.95
N GLU A 458 -25.37 22.11 -29.73
CA GLU A 458 -24.00 22.66 -29.77
C GLU A 458 -23.10 22.01 -28.71
N GLU A 459 -23.64 21.76 -27.53
CA GLU A 459 -22.91 21.08 -26.45
C GLU A 459 -22.70 19.60 -26.75
N LEU A 460 -23.67 18.94 -27.40
CA LEU A 460 -23.51 17.57 -27.89
C LEU A 460 -22.42 17.46 -28.97
N LEU A 461 -22.36 18.44 -29.89
CA LEU A 461 -21.27 18.55 -30.88
C LEU A 461 -19.92 18.79 -30.20
N PHE A 462 -19.87 19.67 -29.22
CA PHE A 462 -18.68 19.92 -28.42
C PHE A 462 -18.21 18.63 -27.72
N LEU A 463 -19.13 17.91 -27.08
CA LEU A 463 -18.85 16.62 -26.43
C LEU A 463 -18.28 15.59 -27.41
N ALA A 464 -18.91 15.45 -28.60
CA ALA A 464 -18.45 14.53 -29.64
C ALA A 464 -17.02 14.87 -30.11
N ARG A 465 -16.71 16.15 -30.33
CA ARG A 465 -15.37 16.62 -30.70
C ARG A 465 -14.35 16.33 -29.59
N ARG A 466 -14.71 16.57 -28.34
CA ARG A 466 -13.85 16.27 -27.18
C ARG A 466 -13.57 14.78 -27.06
N MET A 467 -14.56 13.92 -27.27
CA MET A 467 -14.37 12.47 -27.30
C MET A 467 -13.32 12.09 -28.36
N LEU A 468 -13.43 12.61 -29.60
CA LEU A 468 -12.44 12.36 -30.66
C LEU A 468 -11.05 12.88 -30.33
N GLY A 469 -10.94 13.99 -29.59
CA GLY A 469 -9.67 14.59 -29.21
C GLY A 469 -8.92 13.85 -28.10
N TYR A 470 -9.65 13.20 -27.18
CA TYR A 470 -9.07 12.66 -25.94
C TYR A 470 -9.25 11.16 -25.72
N VAL A 471 -10.17 10.51 -26.43
CA VAL A 471 -10.39 9.05 -26.32
C VAL A 471 -9.81 8.36 -27.55
N HIS A 472 -8.70 7.66 -27.37
CA HIS A 472 -7.95 7.06 -28.47
C HIS A 472 -8.26 5.58 -28.71
N ASP A 473 -8.78 4.88 -27.71
CA ASP A 473 -9.22 3.49 -27.89
C ASP A 473 -10.55 3.43 -28.63
N ARG A 474 -10.58 2.63 -29.71
CA ARG A 474 -11.75 2.51 -30.58
C ARG A 474 -12.98 1.95 -29.87
N ALA A 475 -12.79 0.98 -28.97
CA ALA A 475 -13.90 0.31 -28.31
C ALA A 475 -14.54 1.25 -27.29
N GLN A 476 -13.72 2.00 -26.54
CA GLN A 476 -14.17 3.02 -25.62
C GLN A 476 -14.88 4.17 -26.34
N LEU A 477 -14.29 4.67 -27.43
CA LEU A 477 -14.88 5.75 -28.23
C LEU A 477 -16.23 5.34 -28.84
N THR A 478 -16.32 4.14 -29.41
CA THR A 478 -17.56 3.60 -29.95
C THR A 478 -18.61 3.41 -28.84
N SER A 479 -18.22 2.90 -27.69
CA SER A 479 -19.10 2.72 -26.53
C SER A 479 -19.66 4.04 -26.02
N LEU A 480 -18.84 5.08 -25.91
CA LEU A 480 -19.28 6.43 -25.54
C LEU A 480 -20.26 7.01 -26.56
N ALA A 481 -19.94 6.89 -27.87
CA ALA A 481 -20.82 7.34 -28.93
C ALA A 481 -22.19 6.64 -28.90
N LEU A 482 -22.20 5.31 -28.73
CA LEU A 482 -23.45 4.55 -28.61
C LEU A 482 -24.22 4.91 -27.33
N SER A 483 -23.56 5.25 -26.24
CA SER A 483 -24.22 5.67 -25.01
C SER A 483 -24.95 7.02 -25.14
N MET A 484 -24.53 7.90 -26.04
CA MET A 484 -25.27 9.11 -26.39
C MET A 484 -26.66 8.81 -26.97
N LEU A 485 -26.80 7.71 -27.70
CA LEU A 485 -28.08 7.29 -28.29
C LEU A 485 -29.04 6.71 -27.25
N LEU A 486 -28.50 5.94 -26.30
CA LEU A 486 -29.29 5.15 -25.36
C LEU A 486 -29.88 5.99 -24.21
N SER A 487 -29.41 7.22 -24.05
CA SER A 487 -29.72 8.07 -22.91
C SER A 487 -30.95 8.96 -23.09
N SER A 488 -31.31 9.32 -24.32
CA SER A 488 -32.43 10.23 -24.55
C SER A 488 -33.64 9.53 -25.16
N GLU A 489 -34.85 9.99 -24.87
CA GLU A 489 -35.97 9.81 -25.79
C GLU A 489 -35.49 10.23 -27.18
N PRO A 490 -35.97 9.59 -28.29
CA PRO A 490 -35.40 9.78 -29.61
C PRO A 490 -35.64 11.21 -30.11
N GLU A 491 -35.00 12.17 -29.46
CA GLU A 491 -34.95 13.52 -29.98
C GLU A 491 -34.12 13.50 -31.26
N LYS A 492 -34.74 13.78 -32.35
CA LYS A 492 -34.15 13.81 -33.69
C LYS A 492 -32.86 14.64 -33.80
N ARG A 493 -32.64 15.56 -32.82
CA ARG A 493 -31.45 16.43 -32.77
C ARG A 493 -30.12 15.68 -32.57
N ILE A 494 -30.11 14.54 -31.86
CA ILE A 494 -28.87 13.78 -31.59
C ILE A 494 -28.44 12.95 -32.80
N TYR A 495 -29.37 12.53 -33.68
CA TYR A 495 -29.05 11.66 -34.80
C TYR A 495 -28.06 12.24 -35.80
N PRO A 496 -28.13 13.54 -36.22
CA PRO A 496 -27.11 14.10 -37.10
C PRO A 496 -25.72 14.09 -36.48
N VAL A 497 -25.60 14.42 -35.18
CA VAL A 497 -24.31 14.41 -34.45
C VAL A 497 -23.75 13.01 -34.37
N LEU A 498 -24.59 12.04 -34.01
CA LEU A 498 -24.18 10.63 -33.91
C LEU A 498 -23.84 10.02 -35.29
N ARG A 499 -24.59 10.38 -36.32
CA ARG A 499 -24.27 9.91 -37.69
C ARG A 499 -22.90 10.43 -38.11
N ALA A 500 -22.63 11.73 -37.93
CA ALA A 500 -21.31 12.29 -38.23
C ALA A 500 -20.21 11.60 -37.41
N LEU A 501 -20.41 11.39 -36.14
CA LEU A 501 -19.45 10.75 -35.24
C LEU A 501 -19.20 9.27 -35.66
N LEU A 502 -20.27 8.49 -35.83
CA LEU A 502 -20.17 7.05 -36.10
C LEU A 502 -19.79 6.73 -37.55
N VAL A 503 -20.25 7.51 -38.56
CA VAL A 503 -19.96 7.25 -39.98
C VAL A 503 -18.66 7.93 -40.41
N ASP A 504 -18.61 9.28 -40.21
CA ASP A 504 -17.56 10.10 -40.83
C ASP A 504 -16.25 10.07 -40.03
N GLU A 505 -16.34 9.80 -38.69
CA GLU A 505 -15.17 9.75 -37.83
C GLU A 505 -14.78 8.33 -37.48
N ILE A 506 -15.50 7.65 -36.58
CA ILE A 506 -15.12 6.33 -36.06
C ILE A 506 -15.21 5.25 -37.17
N GLY A 507 -16.32 5.22 -37.88
CA GLY A 507 -16.56 4.23 -38.95
C GLY A 507 -15.67 4.40 -40.17
N TYR A 508 -15.20 5.62 -40.43
CA TYR A 508 -14.18 5.82 -41.46
C TYR A 508 -12.85 5.16 -41.07
N ASP A 509 -12.43 5.30 -39.84
CA ASP A 509 -11.18 4.72 -39.37
C ASP A 509 -11.30 3.21 -39.07
N TYR A 510 -12.44 2.79 -38.52
CA TYR A 510 -12.69 1.41 -38.08
C TYR A 510 -14.03 0.87 -38.61
N PRO A 511 -14.19 0.69 -39.94
CA PRO A 511 -15.49 0.36 -40.52
C PRO A 511 -16.07 -0.97 -40.02
N GLY A 512 -15.29 -2.04 -39.98
CA GLY A 512 -15.78 -3.36 -39.60
C GLY A 512 -16.23 -3.45 -38.14
N SER A 513 -15.39 -2.93 -37.23
CA SER A 513 -15.70 -2.96 -35.81
C SER A 513 -16.85 -2.01 -35.44
N THR A 514 -16.93 -0.83 -36.06
CA THR A 514 -18.00 0.15 -35.77
C THR A 514 -19.35 -0.34 -36.28
N ALA A 515 -19.40 -0.86 -37.52
CA ALA A 515 -20.63 -1.44 -38.06
C ALA A 515 -21.13 -2.63 -37.21
N THR A 516 -20.21 -3.50 -36.79
CA THR A 516 -20.54 -4.63 -35.89
C THR A 516 -21.10 -4.14 -34.54
N ALA A 517 -20.49 -3.13 -33.94
CA ALA A 517 -20.95 -2.54 -32.66
C ALA A 517 -22.35 -1.91 -32.83
N CYS A 518 -22.61 -1.18 -33.92
CA CYS A 518 -23.93 -0.62 -34.22
C CYS A 518 -25.00 -1.72 -34.38
N ARG A 519 -24.73 -2.81 -35.09
CA ARG A 519 -25.65 -3.95 -35.20
C ARG A 519 -25.95 -4.57 -33.83
N LYS A 520 -24.92 -4.83 -33.04
CA LYS A 520 -25.08 -5.38 -31.69
C LYS A 520 -25.92 -4.45 -30.78
N ALA A 521 -25.69 -3.14 -30.86
CA ALA A 521 -26.48 -2.16 -30.14
C ALA A 521 -27.94 -2.13 -30.62
N ALA A 522 -28.20 -2.32 -31.93
CA ALA A 522 -29.54 -2.40 -32.50
C ALA A 522 -30.36 -3.59 -31.97
N GLU A 523 -29.70 -4.70 -31.60
CA GLU A 523 -30.36 -5.88 -30.99
C GLU A 523 -30.93 -5.56 -29.61
N THR A 524 -30.30 -4.64 -28.86
CA THR A 524 -30.65 -4.27 -27.50
C THR A 524 -31.44 -2.94 -27.41
N ALA A 525 -31.62 -2.23 -28.52
CA ALA A 525 -32.30 -0.97 -28.57
C ALA A 525 -33.80 -1.10 -28.22
N SER A 526 -34.27 -0.27 -27.28
CA SER A 526 -35.65 -0.32 -26.76
C SER A 526 -36.68 0.29 -27.74
N ALA A 527 -36.27 1.27 -28.55
CA ALA A 527 -37.12 1.98 -29.48
C ALA A 527 -36.85 1.57 -30.92
N GLY A 528 -37.92 1.37 -31.73
CA GLY A 528 -37.80 1.02 -33.14
C GLY A 528 -37.00 2.03 -33.96
N SER A 529 -37.15 3.32 -33.67
CA SER A 529 -36.41 4.42 -34.33
C SER A 529 -34.91 4.39 -34.06
N GLN A 530 -34.50 4.01 -32.84
CA GLN A 530 -33.07 3.83 -32.51
C GLN A 530 -32.49 2.62 -33.25
N LYS A 531 -33.23 1.53 -33.30
CA LYS A 531 -32.83 0.33 -34.03
C LYS A 531 -32.64 0.63 -35.52
N GLU A 532 -33.63 1.28 -36.16
CA GLU A 532 -33.56 1.68 -37.56
C GLU A 532 -32.36 2.60 -37.84
N PHE A 533 -32.12 3.59 -36.97
CA PHE A 533 -30.98 4.48 -37.07
C PHE A 533 -29.64 3.71 -37.02
N LEU A 534 -29.47 2.83 -36.03
CA LEU A 534 -28.23 2.03 -35.90
C LEU A 534 -27.97 1.10 -37.09
N LEU A 535 -29.02 0.47 -37.62
CA LEU A 535 -28.91 -0.37 -38.82
C LEU A 535 -28.56 0.46 -40.03
N MET A 536 -29.19 1.62 -40.22
CA MET A 536 -28.87 2.56 -41.29
C MET A 536 -27.41 3.04 -41.23
N VAL A 537 -26.92 3.38 -40.03
CA VAL A 537 -25.51 3.77 -39.80
C VAL A 537 -24.57 2.63 -40.17
N ALA A 538 -24.84 1.41 -39.70
CA ALA A 538 -24.02 0.24 -40.01
C ALA A 538 -23.98 -0.05 -41.51
N GLU A 539 -25.12 0.03 -42.22
CA GLU A 539 -25.21 -0.14 -43.67
C GLU A 539 -24.46 0.96 -44.43
N THR A 540 -24.56 2.22 -43.98
CA THR A 540 -23.84 3.34 -44.58
C THR A 540 -22.32 3.15 -44.47
N ILE A 541 -21.83 2.70 -43.31
CA ILE A 541 -20.41 2.40 -43.09
C ILE A 541 -19.95 1.29 -44.04
N ASP A 542 -20.72 0.22 -44.16
CA ASP A 542 -20.39 -0.89 -45.08
C ASP A 542 -20.38 -0.45 -46.54
N GLN A 543 -21.35 0.36 -46.95
CA GLN A 543 -21.41 0.89 -48.32
C GLN A 543 -20.17 1.76 -48.63
N VAL A 544 -19.78 2.65 -47.73
CA VAL A 544 -18.56 3.47 -47.88
C VAL A 544 -17.33 2.59 -47.93
N ALA A 545 -17.20 1.61 -47.01
CA ALA A 545 -16.06 0.70 -46.96
C ALA A 545 -15.95 -0.14 -48.25
N ASN A 546 -17.06 -0.66 -48.75
CA ASN A 546 -17.11 -1.43 -49.97
C ASN A 546 -16.78 -0.58 -51.23
N ALA A 547 -17.33 0.65 -51.28
CA ALA A 547 -17.00 1.58 -52.36
C ALA A 547 -15.50 1.92 -52.39
N GLN A 548 -14.91 2.19 -51.22
CA GLN A 548 -13.47 2.44 -51.13
C GLN A 548 -12.62 1.23 -51.48
N SER A 549 -13.03 0.02 -51.10
CA SER A 549 -12.30 -1.21 -51.44
C SER A 549 -12.38 -1.58 -52.90
N SER A 550 -13.41 -1.11 -53.61
CA SER A 550 -13.57 -1.29 -55.04
C SER A 550 -12.74 -0.33 -55.91
N LEU A 551 -12.16 0.71 -55.30
CA LEU A 551 -11.29 1.64 -56.02
C LEU A 551 -10.01 0.96 -56.49
N PRO A 552 -9.56 1.24 -57.74
CA PRO A 552 -8.32 0.68 -58.24
C PRO A 552 -7.13 1.15 -57.41
N MET A 553 -6.21 0.23 -57.15
CA MET A 553 -4.95 0.57 -56.50
C MET A 553 -4.04 1.35 -57.45
N LEU A 554 -3.82 2.61 -57.16
CA LEU A 554 -2.85 3.45 -57.86
C LEU A 554 -1.45 3.17 -57.34
N ASN A 555 -0.65 2.43 -58.12
CA ASN A 555 0.72 2.08 -57.72
C ASN A 555 1.62 3.32 -57.53
N GLU A 556 1.32 4.41 -58.25
CA GLU A 556 2.01 5.70 -58.20
C GLU A 556 1.90 6.39 -56.81
N LEU A 557 0.81 6.13 -56.12
CA LEU A 557 0.58 6.69 -54.75
C LEU A 557 1.21 5.84 -53.65
N ARG A 558 1.72 4.65 -53.99
CA ARG A 558 2.41 3.83 -52.97
C ARG A 558 3.77 4.43 -52.66
N PRO A 559 4.12 4.56 -51.34
CA PRO A 559 5.45 4.99 -50.98
C PRO A 559 6.51 4.11 -51.60
N PRO A 560 7.60 4.65 -52.17
CA PRO A 560 8.69 3.88 -52.73
C PRO A 560 9.19 2.80 -51.78
N THR A 561 9.61 1.66 -52.31
CA THR A 561 10.10 0.53 -51.49
C THR A 561 11.19 0.95 -50.50
N ARG A 562 12.03 1.92 -50.89
CA ARG A 562 13.06 2.52 -49.99
C ARG A 562 12.43 3.19 -48.77
N LEU A 563 11.37 3.98 -48.98
CA LEU A 563 10.68 4.70 -47.92
C LEU A 563 9.97 3.73 -46.96
N ARG A 564 9.29 2.71 -47.50
CA ARG A 564 8.66 1.63 -46.73
C ARG A 564 9.68 0.88 -45.85
N ARG A 565 10.87 0.61 -46.37
CA ARG A 565 11.96 -0.01 -45.60
C ARG A 565 12.49 0.90 -44.50
N LEU A 566 12.59 2.23 -44.76
CA LEU A 566 12.98 3.20 -43.75
C LEU A 566 11.96 3.26 -42.62
N PHE A 567 10.66 3.33 -42.90
CA PHE A 567 9.59 3.29 -41.91
C PHE A 567 9.59 1.98 -41.12
N ALA A 568 9.75 0.84 -41.79
CA ALA A 568 9.84 -0.45 -41.13
C ALA A 568 11.04 -0.51 -40.14
N ARG A 569 12.19 0.02 -40.56
CA ARG A 569 13.40 0.09 -39.71
C ARG A 569 13.21 1.05 -38.52
N ALA A 570 12.62 2.23 -38.75
CA ALA A 570 12.34 3.21 -37.68
C ALA A 570 11.36 2.61 -36.66
N ARG A 571 10.30 1.94 -37.12
CA ARG A 571 9.34 1.25 -36.25
C ARG A 571 9.98 0.12 -35.47
N ALA A 572 10.80 -0.71 -36.12
CA ALA A 572 11.52 -1.78 -35.44
C ALA A 572 12.49 -1.23 -34.36
N LYS A 573 13.18 -0.13 -34.66
CA LYS A 573 14.04 0.55 -33.71
C LYS A 573 13.25 1.06 -32.51
N GLN A 574 12.16 1.77 -32.73
CA GLN A 574 11.27 2.28 -31.68
C GLN A 574 10.70 1.15 -30.81
N MET A 575 10.27 0.04 -31.43
CA MET A 575 9.81 -1.14 -30.68
C MET A 575 10.92 -1.74 -29.82
N ASN A 576 12.15 -1.85 -30.33
CA ASN A 576 13.28 -2.36 -29.58
C ASN A 576 13.63 -1.44 -28.41
N GLU A 577 13.67 -0.12 -28.64
CA GLU A 577 13.90 0.88 -27.59
C GLU A 577 12.83 0.82 -26.49
N SER A 578 11.55 0.74 -26.86
CA SER A 578 10.45 0.56 -25.91
C SER A 578 10.54 -0.78 -25.16
N PHE A 579 10.97 -1.84 -25.84
CA PHE A 579 11.17 -3.15 -25.20
C PHE A 579 12.36 -3.16 -24.25
N GLU A 580 13.45 -2.47 -24.60
CA GLU A 580 14.62 -2.28 -23.74
C GLU A 580 14.26 -1.44 -22.51
N GLU A 581 13.47 -0.38 -22.68
CA GLU A 581 12.99 0.46 -21.58
C GLU A 581 12.08 -0.34 -20.63
N ALA A 582 11.06 -0.99 -21.14
CA ALA A 582 10.16 -1.85 -20.36
C ALA A 582 10.87 -3.03 -19.70
N SER A 583 11.99 -3.49 -20.26
CA SER A 583 12.78 -4.59 -19.70
C SER A 583 13.69 -4.16 -18.54
N LYS A 584 13.98 -2.86 -18.38
CA LYS A 584 14.86 -2.37 -17.31
C LYS A 584 14.28 -2.65 -15.92
N ASP A 585 12.95 -2.50 -15.78
CA ASP A 585 12.23 -2.68 -14.51
C ASP A 585 11.55 -4.05 -14.41
N SER A 586 11.84 -4.96 -15.36
CA SER A 586 11.20 -6.27 -15.41
C SER A 586 11.75 -7.21 -14.33
N ILE A 587 10.84 -7.74 -13.51
CA ILE A 587 11.11 -8.79 -12.51
C ILE A 587 11.77 -10.03 -13.14
N TRP A 588 11.48 -10.32 -14.41
CA TRP A 588 12.05 -11.45 -15.14
C TRP A 588 13.56 -11.34 -15.34
N ARG A 589 14.13 -10.13 -15.36
CA ARG A 589 15.60 -9.95 -15.41
C ARG A 589 16.29 -10.37 -14.12
N GLN A 590 15.58 -10.32 -12.99
CA GLN A 590 16.13 -10.74 -11.70
C GLN A 590 16.08 -12.27 -11.52
N VAL A 591 15.14 -12.94 -12.21
CA VAL A 591 14.85 -14.35 -12.02
C VAL A 591 15.35 -15.22 -13.19
N ALA A 592 15.47 -14.68 -14.41
CA ALA A 592 15.83 -15.41 -15.61
C ALA A 592 17.09 -14.82 -16.26
N THR A 593 18.13 -15.66 -16.43
CA THR A 593 19.37 -15.29 -17.12
C THR A 593 19.23 -15.25 -18.64
N GLN A 594 18.24 -15.94 -19.19
CA GLN A 594 17.95 -15.95 -20.62
C GLN A 594 16.47 -16.25 -20.89
N ILE A 595 15.82 -15.41 -21.72
CA ILE A 595 14.46 -15.63 -22.22
C ILE A 595 14.54 -15.72 -23.74
N THR A 596 14.11 -16.85 -24.33
CA THR A 596 14.03 -17.02 -25.76
C THR A 596 12.56 -16.98 -26.19
N ILE A 597 12.16 -15.94 -26.95
CA ILE A 597 10.84 -15.85 -27.56
C ILE A 597 10.96 -16.33 -29.01
N LYS A 598 10.25 -17.42 -29.35
CA LYS A 598 10.13 -17.90 -30.71
C LYS A 598 8.75 -17.54 -31.26
N ALA A 599 8.72 -16.79 -32.35
CA ALA A 599 7.49 -16.46 -33.08
C ALA A 599 7.52 -17.14 -34.46
N GLY A 600 6.42 -17.82 -34.84
CA GLY A 600 6.27 -18.46 -36.12
C GLY A 600 5.51 -19.79 -36.06
N ARG A 601 5.20 -20.40 -37.20
CA ARG A 601 4.66 -21.76 -37.26
C ARG A 601 5.82 -22.74 -36.97
N GLY A 602 5.73 -23.46 -35.88
CA GLY A 602 6.71 -24.47 -35.52
C GLY A 602 6.07 -25.58 -34.71
N THR A 603 6.47 -26.81 -34.98
CA THR A 603 6.25 -27.95 -34.10
C THR A 603 7.30 -27.89 -32.99
N PHE A 604 6.87 -27.81 -31.71
CA PHE A 604 7.76 -27.98 -30.58
C PHE A 604 7.65 -29.42 -30.11
N SER A 605 8.76 -30.17 -30.19
CA SER A 605 8.91 -31.37 -29.39
C SER A 605 9.51 -30.98 -28.05
N TYR A 606 8.74 -31.08 -26.97
CA TYR A 606 9.31 -31.08 -25.65
C TYR A 606 9.92 -32.45 -25.40
N ARG A 607 11.22 -32.53 -25.30
CA ARG A 607 11.89 -33.74 -24.87
C ARG A 607 12.10 -33.62 -23.37
N ASP A 608 11.21 -34.19 -22.63
CA ASP A 608 11.53 -34.64 -21.29
C ASP A 608 12.35 -35.95 -21.41
N ALA A 609 13.15 -36.27 -20.40
CA ALA A 609 13.99 -37.46 -20.36
C ALA A 609 13.23 -38.79 -20.63
N ASN A 610 11.90 -38.76 -20.73
CA ASN A 610 11.00 -39.88 -20.97
C ASN A 610 9.99 -39.65 -22.09
N TYR A 611 10.41 -39.29 -23.30
CA TYR A 611 9.57 -39.27 -24.51
C TYR A 611 8.12 -38.79 -24.33
N GLY A 612 7.91 -37.47 -24.22
CA GLY A 612 6.56 -36.88 -24.23
C GLY A 612 6.00 -36.68 -25.65
N PRO A 613 4.68 -36.61 -25.84
CA PRO A 613 4.06 -36.38 -27.14
C PRO A 613 4.42 -35.00 -27.69
N SER A 614 4.63 -34.92 -29.01
CA SER A 614 4.80 -33.64 -29.72
C SER A 614 3.53 -32.82 -29.60
N MET A 615 3.61 -31.60 -29.04
CA MET A 615 2.52 -30.64 -29.07
C MET A 615 2.65 -29.76 -30.30
N GLU A 616 1.63 -29.75 -31.14
CA GLU A 616 1.48 -28.71 -32.17
C GLU A 616 1.07 -27.38 -31.52
N LEU A 617 1.82 -26.32 -31.80
CA LEU A 617 1.38 -24.98 -31.47
C LEU A 617 0.13 -24.64 -32.28
N SER A 618 -0.99 -24.42 -31.60
CA SER A 618 -2.16 -23.82 -32.26
C SER A 618 -1.77 -22.44 -32.79
N SER A 619 -1.98 -22.22 -34.10
CA SER A 619 -1.80 -20.90 -34.69
C SER A 619 -2.91 -19.99 -34.19
N MET A 620 -2.60 -19.04 -33.33
CA MET A 620 -3.50 -17.92 -33.01
C MET A 620 -3.27 -16.85 -34.07
N SER A 621 -4.25 -16.65 -34.96
CA SER A 621 -4.28 -15.48 -35.84
C SER A 621 -5.08 -14.38 -35.14
N HIS A 622 -4.45 -13.27 -34.85
CA HIS A 622 -5.12 -12.05 -34.36
C HIS A 622 -5.16 -11.06 -35.52
N SER A 623 -6.36 -10.71 -35.98
CA SER A 623 -6.51 -9.62 -36.95
C SER A 623 -6.92 -8.35 -36.20
N ILE A 624 -6.14 -7.29 -36.31
CA ILE A 624 -6.41 -5.97 -35.75
C ILE A 624 -6.74 -5.03 -36.92
N GLU A 625 -7.88 -4.37 -36.82
CA GLU A 625 -8.25 -3.30 -37.75
C GLU A 625 -7.45 -2.04 -37.35
N LEU A 626 -6.65 -1.52 -38.31
CA LEU A 626 -5.85 -0.31 -38.10
C LEU A 626 -6.65 0.94 -38.48
N PRO A 627 -6.48 2.07 -37.76
CA PRO A 627 -7.14 3.32 -38.13
C PRO A 627 -6.67 3.80 -39.51
N ARG A 628 -7.63 4.02 -40.41
CA ARG A 628 -7.31 4.33 -41.80
C ARG A 628 -6.57 5.65 -41.93
N ARG A 629 -7.05 6.73 -41.29
CA ARG A 629 -6.41 8.05 -41.34
C ARG A 629 -4.97 8.00 -40.85
N GLU A 630 -4.71 7.32 -39.76
CA GLU A 630 -3.36 7.18 -39.24
C GLU A 630 -2.45 6.38 -40.18
N ALA A 631 -3.00 5.39 -40.84
CA ALA A 631 -2.25 4.59 -41.83
C ALA A 631 -1.91 5.38 -43.10
N PHE A 632 -2.78 6.29 -43.55
CA PHE A 632 -2.59 7.04 -44.79
C PHE A 632 -1.97 8.42 -44.59
N ASP A 633 -2.38 9.16 -43.55
CA ASP A 633 -1.89 10.50 -43.23
C ASP A 633 -1.78 10.70 -41.73
N PRO A 634 -0.74 10.18 -41.07
CA PRO A 634 -0.56 10.30 -39.63
C PRO A 634 -0.40 11.75 -39.15
N ILE A 635 0.19 12.63 -39.99
CA ILE A 635 0.36 14.03 -39.66
C ILE A 635 -0.96 14.78 -39.68
N GLY A 636 -1.73 14.64 -40.78
CA GLY A 636 -3.06 15.24 -40.86
C GLY A 636 -4.00 14.74 -39.78
N ASN A 637 -3.92 13.43 -39.43
CA ASN A 637 -4.69 12.86 -38.33
C ASN A 637 -4.30 13.50 -36.99
N SER A 638 -3.02 13.68 -36.72
CA SER A 638 -2.54 14.33 -35.50
C SER A 638 -3.03 15.79 -35.39
N ILE A 639 -2.98 16.54 -36.51
CA ILE A 639 -3.49 17.92 -36.57
C ILE A 639 -5.01 17.94 -36.31
N ARG A 640 -5.75 16.98 -36.85
CA ARG A 640 -7.19 16.85 -36.66
C ARG A 640 -7.55 16.57 -35.19
N HIS A 641 -6.88 15.61 -34.55
CA HIS A 641 -7.04 15.33 -33.12
C HIS A 641 -6.71 16.55 -32.26
N PHE A 642 -5.65 17.29 -32.60
CA PHE A 642 -5.32 18.54 -31.93
C PHE A 642 -6.43 19.59 -32.10
N GLY A 643 -7.02 19.71 -33.30
CA GLY A 643 -8.17 20.58 -33.53
C GLY A 643 -9.38 20.21 -32.66
N PHE A 644 -9.66 18.91 -32.51
CA PHE A 644 -10.73 18.44 -31.63
C PHE A 644 -10.48 18.74 -30.15
N ARG A 645 -9.21 18.65 -29.69
CA ARG A 645 -8.81 19.04 -28.32
C ARG A 645 -9.05 20.53 -28.05
N LEU A 646 -8.86 21.36 -29.07
CA LEU A 646 -9.04 22.81 -28.99
C LEU A 646 -10.49 23.27 -29.26
N ALA A 647 -11.42 22.34 -29.51
CA ALA A 647 -12.82 22.69 -29.76
C ALA A 647 -13.38 23.61 -28.68
N LYS A 648 -14.11 24.64 -29.09
CA LYS A 648 -14.82 25.57 -28.22
C LYS A 648 -16.32 25.31 -28.27
N ARG A 649 -17.03 25.64 -27.19
CA ARG A 649 -18.49 25.46 -27.11
C ARG A 649 -19.26 26.32 -28.10
N ASP A 650 -18.71 27.46 -28.47
CA ASP A 650 -19.37 28.48 -29.31
C ASP A 650 -19.06 28.37 -30.81
N GLU A 651 -18.29 27.36 -31.21
CA GLU A 651 -17.99 27.07 -32.63
C GLU A 651 -18.96 26.00 -33.15
N SER A 652 -20.15 26.44 -33.57
CA SER A 652 -21.14 25.63 -34.27
C SER A 652 -20.80 25.43 -35.75
#